data_35b4d26d063b4f599935349d5b620e99
#
_entry.id   35b4d26d063b4f599935349d5b620e99
#
_cell.length_a   1.000
_cell.length_b   1.000
_cell.length_c   1.000
_cell.angle_alpha   90.00
_cell.angle_beta   90.00
_cell.angle_gamma   90.00
#
_symmetry.space_group_name_H-M   'P 1'
#
loop_
_entity.id
_entity.type
_entity.pdbx_description
1 polymer ?
#
loop_
_entity_poly.entity_id
_entity_poly.type
_entity_poly.pdbx_seq_one_letter_code
_entity_poly.pdbx_strand_id
1 'polypeptide(L)'
;LSDVTPDPTHDLRGPQLDALAPDAIDRLPVGVIQVDGAGTVHVYNRAESAFSGRAPERVIGRNFFRDVAPCTRLPHFYGRFREGVRRGRLDATFSFVYGFDPRPMKVRVSLCRAAAADRYWIVTEPVEALEPGHRREAVQAAVSQRVRAEPVDPRLCEQEPIHVPGAIQPHAVLLAADAASLAVVACSANVRDALDRDPLGRPLDAVLGGALAGEIRDALADGPADPGRMLRRRVVLPAAGGMPFEVVAHRNGGRILVELELAPSDPDDFRTASPRDVEIAVARLRGADTLEAAAAVAARETRALTGFDCVLVYRFDADWNGAAIAEDKDPAWTRELLGLHFPASDIPAQARALYTRAKSRFVIDRDYVPVPLVAAPADTVPVDLTFAQARSLSPIHLEYQRNLGVNGSMSVSILVGGALWGLMIGHHRTPHYVPPETRSAATVVADAFAMRVHELEGVRLWREQQEHLAIESELVRALARSDDFVGALTTGPRTLLSLFGATGAATVSAQAVRVLGTTPPAEAVLAIAEWLRATLPPERTSYATAEFSAAHPPSAPYGDCAGGLLAAFVDADRRNLLLWFRPEVPSTVTWGGDPRKPVLAGSGPAVLLPRRSFERWVEERRGVSEPFAPWQVAIAEALAQAVEGVVLRQRRKIAELTGLLADKERLLVQKDLLTREIDHRVKNSLQIVSAFLQMQRRQVADPAAKAAFAETAARVMSVARVHDSLYQAESVEEVDLGQTIENLCADLAGMAGQGQAVELEAEPGLMVPYRKAVALSLIATELVTNALKYAFAEAGGRVAVSVAGVPEGRVRLSVCDDGRGLPEGWAELPAEGTGLGMKLVRAMLDQINARIEVENRPGACFTVTA
;
A
#
# COMPACT_ATOMS: atom_id res chain seq x y z
N LEU A 1 35.80 55.26 -9.22
CA LEU A 1 35.55 54.80 -10.57
C LEU A 1 36.52 53.63 -10.83
N SER A 2 36.16 52.43 -10.40
CA SER A 2 36.84 51.16 -10.71
C SER A 2 35.97 50.47 -11.74
N ASP A 3 36.52 50.31 -12.96
CA ASP A 3 36.04 49.48 -14.01
C ASP A 3 35.83 48.04 -13.49
N VAL A 4 34.60 47.67 -13.19
CA VAL A 4 34.20 46.28 -13.08
C VAL A 4 33.90 45.85 -14.51
N THR A 5 34.87 45.25 -15.15
CA THR A 5 34.60 44.46 -16.38
C THR A 5 33.62 43.38 -15.99
N PRO A 6 32.48 43.26 -16.68
CA PRO A 6 31.54 42.17 -16.43
C PRO A 6 32.25 40.84 -16.65
N ASP A 7 32.19 39.96 -15.68
CA ASP A 7 32.72 38.62 -15.78
C ASP A 7 32.04 37.93 -16.98
N PRO A 8 32.79 37.53 -18.03
CA PRO A 8 32.22 36.95 -19.24
C PRO A 8 31.56 35.58 -19.02
N THR A 9 31.57 35.04 -17.81
CA THR A 9 31.02 33.71 -17.52
C THR A 9 29.55 33.73 -17.08
N HIS A 10 29.00 34.93 -16.80
CA HIS A 10 27.66 35.04 -16.18
C HIS A 10 26.47 34.89 -17.14
N ASP A 11 26.68 34.76 -18.47
CA ASP A 11 25.56 34.61 -19.42
C ASP A 11 25.90 33.77 -20.66
N LEU A 12 26.61 32.65 -20.48
CA LEU A 12 26.91 31.73 -21.60
C LEU A 12 25.61 31.07 -22.07
N ARG A 13 25.13 31.54 -23.24
CA ARG A 13 23.92 31.01 -23.91
C ARG A 13 24.26 30.15 -25.13
N GLY A 14 23.30 29.43 -25.67
CA GLY A 14 23.46 28.50 -26.76
C GLY A 14 24.29 29.05 -27.95
N PRO A 15 23.99 30.22 -28.51
CA PRO A 15 24.75 30.78 -29.64
C PRO A 15 26.23 31.06 -29.35
N GLN A 16 26.55 31.38 -28.10
CA GLN A 16 27.94 31.61 -27.67
C GLN A 16 28.72 30.31 -27.56
N LEU A 17 28.08 29.27 -27.02
CA LEU A 17 28.67 27.92 -26.91
C LEU A 17 28.83 27.28 -28.29
N ASP A 18 27.88 27.49 -29.20
CA ASP A 18 27.94 27.00 -30.60
C ASP A 18 29.07 27.62 -31.42
N ALA A 19 29.52 28.81 -31.06
CA ALA A 19 30.62 29.52 -31.70
C ALA A 19 32.01 29.08 -31.19
N LEU A 20 32.08 28.31 -30.09
CA LEU A 20 33.36 27.89 -29.48
C LEU A 20 33.86 26.58 -30.11
N ALA A 21 35.16 26.52 -30.33
CA ALA A 21 35.84 25.26 -30.67
C ALA A 21 35.79 24.30 -29.49
N PRO A 22 35.84 22.96 -29.69
CA PRO A 22 35.79 21.97 -28.62
C PRO A 22 36.83 22.19 -27.49
N ASP A 23 38.06 22.58 -27.86
CA ASP A 23 39.11 22.89 -26.91
C ASP A 23 38.83 24.15 -26.06
N ALA A 24 38.04 25.09 -26.59
CA ALA A 24 37.62 26.27 -25.84
C ALA A 24 36.50 25.93 -24.87
N ILE A 25 35.56 25.08 -25.25
CA ILE A 25 34.53 24.56 -24.36
C ILE A 25 35.15 23.78 -23.19
N ASP A 26 36.19 22.98 -23.47
CA ASP A 26 36.86 22.17 -22.44
C ASP A 26 37.61 23.04 -21.40
N ARG A 27 37.98 24.26 -21.76
CA ARG A 27 38.68 25.19 -20.85
C ARG A 27 37.78 26.14 -20.07
N LEU A 28 36.45 26.09 -20.28
CA LEU A 28 35.52 26.91 -19.53
C LEU A 28 35.54 26.53 -18.04
N PRO A 29 35.46 27.53 -17.14
CA PRO A 29 35.47 27.26 -15.67
C PRO A 29 34.12 26.74 -15.15
N VAL A 30 33.11 26.68 -15.99
CA VAL A 30 31.76 26.16 -15.72
C VAL A 30 31.55 24.80 -16.36
N GLY A 31 30.75 23.98 -15.78
CA GLY A 31 30.37 22.70 -16.38
C GLY A 31 29.55 22.89 -17.64
N VAL A 32 29.91 22.24 -18.72
CA VAL A 32 29.20 22.32 -20.02
C VAL A 32 28.95 20.92 -20.55
N ILE A 33 27.69 20.61 -20.75
CA ILE A 33 27.22 19.32 -21.26
C ILE A 33 26.37 19.60 -22.50
N GLN A 34 26.58 18.84 -23.58
CA GLN A 34 25.66 18.83 -24.72
C GLN A 34 24.94 17.51 -24.79
N VAL A 35 23.62 17.57 -24.92
CA VAL A 35 22.76 16.38 -25.03
C VAL A 35 21.85 16.50 -26.26
N ASP A 36 21.37 15.37 -26.78
CA ASP A 36 20.26 15.35 -27.73
C ASP A 36 18.89 15.39 -27.05
N GLY A 37 17.82 15.45 -27.82
CA GLY A 37 16.44 15.47 -27.29
C GLY A 37 16.05 14.22 -26.49
N ALA A 38 16.76 13.12 -26.68
CA ALA A 38 16.61 11.91 -25.87
C ALA A 38 17.42 11.98 -24.57
N GLY A 39 18.35 12.93 -24.43
CA GLY A 39 19.23 13.09 -23.28
C GLY A 39 20.58 12.38 -23.42
N THR A 40 20.96 11.89 -24.62
CA THR A 40 22.27 11.28 -24.87
C THR A 40 23.36 12.33 -24.84
N VAL A 41 24.43 12.13 -24.09
CA VAL A 41 25.55 13.07 -23.94
C VAL A 41 26.47 13.02 -25.15
N HIS A 42 26.76 14.19 -25.72
CA HIS A 42 27.66 14.38 -26.86
C HIS A 42 28.93 15.18 -26.51
N VAL A 43 28.79 16.11 -25.55
CA VAL A 43 29.92 16.91 -25.03
C VAL A 43 29.85 16.88 -23.52
N TYR A 44 31.04 16.77 -22.88
CA TYR A 44 31.20 16.77 -21.44
C TYR A 44 32.55 17.34 -21.09
N ASN A 45 32.58 18.60 -20.64
CA ASN A 45 33.84 19.32 -20.51
C ASN A 45 34.61 18.99 -19.24
N ARG A 46 35.85 19.43 -19.12
CA ARG A 46 36.74 19.18 -17.99
C ARG A 46 36.21 19.73 -16.68
N ALA A 47 35.57 20.89 -16.67
CA ALA A 47 35.00 21.46 -15.46
C ALA A 47 33.87 20.59 -14.92
N GLU A 48 32.94 20.10 -15.74
CA GLU A 48 31.90 19.19 -15.32
C GLU A 48 32.47 17.84 -14.86
N SER A 49 33.49 17.36 -15.55
CA SER A 49 34.23 16.15 -15.11
C SER A 49 34.83 16.31 -13.72
N ALA A 50 35.40 17.47 -13.43
CA ALA A 50 35.96 17.78 -12.12
C ALA A 50 34.88 17.90 -11.02
N PHE A 51 33.73 18.50 -11.36
CA PHE A 51 32.60 18.65 -10.42
C PHE A 51 31.96 17.31 -10.07
N SER A 52 31.74 16.47 -11.08
CA SER A 52 31.01 15.20 -10.93
C SER A 52 31.89 14.03 -10.53
N GLY A 53 33.22 14.16 -10.68
CA GLY A 53 34.19 13.07 -10.53
C GLY A 53 34.10 12.01 -11.63
N ARG A 54 33.44 12.29 -12.77
CA ARG A 54 33.21 11.34 -13.86
C ARG A 54 34.03 11.71 -15.08
N ALA A 55 34.79 10.75 -15.57
CA ALA A 55 35.59 10.94 -16.79
C ALA A 55 34.68 11.02 -18.04
N PRO A 56 34.97 11.93 -19.00
CA PRO A 56 34.16 12.12 -20.21
C PRO A 56 33.95 10.83 -21.01
N GLU A 57 34.95 9.97 -21.07
CA GLU A 57 34.91 8.70 -21.82
C GLU A 57 33.88 7.71 -21.26
N ARG A 58 33.52 7.88 -19.99
CA ARG A 58 32.49 7.05 -19.32
C ARG A 58 31.10 7.64 -19.42
N VAL A 59 30.99 8.88 -19.89
CA VAL A 59 29.73 9.66 -19.90
C VAL A 59 29.22 9.84 -21.31
N ILE A 60 30.07 10.17 -22.29
CA ILE A 60 29.72 10.38 -23.70
C ILE A 60 29.03 9.13 -24.25
N GLY A 61 27.91 9.33 -24.98
CA GLY A 61 27.07 8.28 -25.52
C GLY A 61 26.05 7.67 -24.54
N ARG A 62 26.09 8.05 -23.26
CA ARG A 62 25.10 7.62 -22.26
C ARG A 62 24.00 8.66 -22.09
N ASN A 63 22.87 8.23 -21.55
CA ASN A 63 21.79 9.14 -21.22
C ASN A 63 22.12 9.91 -19.94
N PHE A 64 22.10 11.25 -20.03
CA PHE A 64 22.42 12.13 -18.91
C PHE A 64 21.49 11.90 -17.71
N PHE A 65 20.19 11.88 -17.97
CA PHE A 65 19.16 11.83 -16.93
C PHE A 65 18.94 10.44 -16.31
N ARG A 66 19.33 9.39 -17.02
CA ARG A 66 19.13 8.01 -16.55
C ARG A 66 20.44 7.39 -16.03
N ASP A 67 21.52 7.59 -16.76
CA ASP A 67 22.75 6.81 -16.57
C ASP A 67 23.87 7.66 -15.92
N VAL A 68 23.87 8.98 -16.16
CA VAL A 68 24.95 9.88 -15.72
C VAL A 68 24.56 10.61 -14.43
N ALA A 69 23.44 11.30 -14.42
CA ALA A 69 22.97 12.10 -13.31
C ALA A 69 21.49 11.80 -12.99
N PRO A 70 21.15 10.59 -12.53
CA PRO A 70 19.77 10.20 -12.27
C PRO A 70 19.08 11.08 -11.22
N CYS A 71 19.81 11.77 -10.34
CA CYS A 71 19.28 12.79 -9.44
C CYS A 71 18.61 13.97 -10.15
N THR A 72 18.96 14.23 -11.42
CA THR A 72 18.35 15.28 -12.26
C THR A 72 17.04 14.85 -12.92
N ARG A 73 16.66 13.57 -12.84
CA ARG A 73 15.41 13.05 -13.39
C ARG A 73 14.21 13.42 -12.52
N LEU A 74 14.05 14.70 -12.32
CA LEU A 74 12.98 15.32 -11.53
C LEU A 74 12.18 16.29 -12.40
N PRO A 75 10.90 16.55 -12.10
CA PRO A 75 10.11 17.49 -12.90
C PRO A 75 10.74 18.86 -13.08
N HIS A 76 11.42 19.39 -12.06
CA HIS A 76 12.01 20.73 -12.11
C HIS A 76 13.31 20.81 -12.95
N PHE A 77 13.98 19.68 -13.25
CA PHE A 77 15.13 19.65 -14.15
C PHE A 77 14.77 18.94 -15.46
N TYR A 78 14.54 17.64 -15.42
CA TYR A 78 14.20 16.82 -16.58
C TYR A 78 12.89 17.26 -17.24
N GLY A 79 11.87 17.59 -16.45
CA GLY A 79 10.60 18.07 -16.98
C GLY A 79 10.74 19.38 -17.75
N ARG A 80 11.55 20.35 -17.26
CA ARG A 80 11.86 21.58 -17.99
C ARG A 80 12.62 21.32 -19.27
N PHE A 81 13.58 20.43 -19.24
CA PHE A 81 14.32 20.01 -20.43
C PHE A 81 13.37 19.42 -21.48
N ARG A 82 12.57 18.44 -21.11
CA ARG A 82 11.62 17.78 -22.03
C ARG A 82 10.61 18.75 -22.61
N GLU A 83 10.08 19.64 -21.78
CA GLU A 83 9.15 20.67 -22.25
C GLU A 83 9.80 21.62 -23.26
N GLY A 84 11.03 22.04 -23.00
CA GLY A 84 11.76 22.89 -23.93
C GLY A 84 12.07 22.18 -25.23
N VAL A 85 12.44 20.90 -25.19
CA VAL A 85 12.66 20.06 -26.40
C VAL A 85 11.37 19.98 -27.22
N ARG A 86 10.23 19.68 -26.57
CA ARG A 86 8.94 19.55 -27.25
C ARG A 86 8.45 20.86 -27.88
N ARG A 87 8.62 21.97 -27.18
CA ARG A 87 8.29 23.31 -27.72
C ARG A 87 9.26 23.82 -28.78
N GLY A 88 10.35 23.11 -29.01
CA GLY A 88 11.42 23.54 -29.90
C GLY A 88 12.15 24.78 -29.40
N ARG A 89 11.90 25.22 -28.17
CA ARG A 89 12.49 26.40 -27.53
C ARG A 89 12.84 26.05 -26.08
N LEU A 90 14.13 25.93 -25.83
CA LEU A 90 14.67 25.68 -24.48
C LEU A 90 15.53 26.90 -24.11
N ASP A 91 15.11 27.62 -23.08
CA ASP A 91 15.82 28.69 -22.42
C ASP A 91 15.31 28.76 -20.98
N ALA A 92 16.02 28.15 -20.03
CA ALA A 92 15.62 28.07 -18.65
C ALA A 92 16.84 28.12 -17.73
N THR A 93 16.78 28.95 -16.71
CA THR A 93 17.81 29.03 -15.67
C THR A 93 17.16 28.83 -14.31
N PHE A 94 17.77 27.97 -13.48
CA PHE A 94 17.28 27.64 -12.13
C PHE A 94 18.42 27.13 -11.25
N SER A 95 18.21 27.15 -9.95
CA SER A 95 19.13 26.54 -8.99
C SER A 95 18.84 25.06 -8.79
N PHE A 96 19.89 24.26 -8.68
CA PHE A 96 19.80 22.83 -8.40
C PHE A 96 20.88 22.43 -7.38
N VAL A 97 20.62 21.37 -6.59
CA VAL A 97 21.61 20.82 -5.67
C VAL A 97 21.96 19.40 -6.12
N TYR A 98 23.22 19.24 -6.58
CA TYR A 98 23.77 17.91 -6.79
C TYR A 98 24.18 17.28 -5.48
N GLY A 99 23.69 16.08 -5.20
CA GLY A 99 24.04 15.29 -4.03
C GLY A 99 25.35 14.53 -4.17
N PHE A 100 26.42 15.15 -4.70
CA PHE A 100 27.73 14.49 -4.83
C PHE A 100 28.28 14.08 -3.47
N ASP A 101 28.75 12.83 -3.34
CA ASP A 101 29.46 12.36 -2.16
C ASP A 101 30.98 12.61 -2.38
N PRO A 102 31.71 13.25 -1.46
CA PRO A 102 31.30 13.67 -0.10
C PRO A 102 30.73 15.09 0.02
N ARG A 103 30.71 15.89 -1.04
CA ARG A 103 30.32 17.31 -0.97
C ARG A 103 29.14 17.65 -1.89
N PRO A 104 27.92 17.80 -1.37
CA PRO A 104 26.82 18.33 -2.16
C PRO A 104 27.10 19.76 -2.60
N MET A 105 26.70 20.09 -3.84
CA MET A 105 27.00 21.37 -4.46
C MET A 105 25.71 22.02 -4.96
N LYS A 106 25.47 23.25 -4.56
CA LYS A 106 24.43 24.09 -5.16
C LYS A 106 25.00 24.72 -6.44
N VAL A 107 24.29 24.47 -7.55
CA VAL A 107 24.66 24.97 -8.88
C VAL A 107 23.54 25.83 -9.47
N ARG A 108 23.91 26.81 -10.26
CA ARG A 108 23.00 27.44 -11.23
C ARG A 108 23.03 26.60 -12.50
N VAL A 109 21.88 26.14 -12.94
CA VAL A 109 21.73 25.38 -14.18
C VAL A 109 21.08 26.26 -15.24
N SER A 110 21.70 26.36 -16.42
CA SER A 110 21.11 27.00 -17.59
C SER A 110 20.94 25.96 -18.70
N LEU A 111 19.70 25.81 -19.15
CA LEU A 111 19.32 24.94 -20.25
C LEU A 111 19.05 25.79 -21.47
N CYS A 112 19.71 25.53 -22.60
CA CYS A 112 19.45 26.26 -23.83
C CYS A 112 19.57 25.36 -25.06
N ARG A 113 18.88 25.77 -26.14
CA ARG A 113 18.94 25.08 -27.42
C ARG A 113 20.25 25.43 -28.14
N ALA A 114 20.92 24.44 -28.72
CA ALA A 114 22.04 24.64 -29.62
C ALA A 114 21.57 24.99 -31.04
N ALA A 115 22.47 25.56 -31.84
CA ALA A 115 22.22 25.85 -33.27
C ALA A 115 22.03 24.56 -34.07
N ALA A 116 22.76 23.50 -33.72
CA ALA A 116 22.62 22.20 -34.35
C ALA A 116 21.24 21.58 -34.06
N ALA A 117 20.64 20.97 -35.06
CA ALA A 117 19.36 20.31 -34.93
C ALA A 117 19.43 19.21 -33.87
N ASP A 118 18.41 19.14 -32.99
CA ASP A 118 18.29 18.19 -31.88
C ASP A 118 19.51 18.18 -30.95
N ARG A 119 20.05 19.37 -30.64
CA ARG A 119 21.13 19.55 -29.66
C ARG A 119 20.76 20.61 -28.65
N TYR A 120 21.14 20.35 -27.38
CA TYR A 120 20.80 21.19 -26.24
C TYR A 120 22.00 21.29 -25.30
N TRP A 121 22.23 22.46 -24.77
CA TRP A 121 23.28 22.74 -23.83
C TRP A 121 22.72 22.74 -22.41
N ILE A 122 23.45 22.10 -21.49
CA ILE A 122 23.26 22.16 -20.04
C ILE A 122 24.54 22.81 -19.51
N VAL A 123 24.40 23.98 -18.91
CA VAL A 123 25.52 24.70 -18.29
C VAL A 123 25.31 24.66 -16.78
N THR A 124 26.33 24.25 -16.06
CA THR A 124 26.33 24.12 -14.59
C THR A 124 27.38 25.06 -14.01
N GLU A 125 26.95 26.03 -13.26
CA GLU A 125 27.79 27.00 -12.59
C GLU A 125 27.75 26.75 -11.08
N PRO A 126 28.86 26.39 -10.42
CA PRO A 126 28.92 26.26 -8.98
C PRO A 126 28.60 27.60 -8.29
N VAL A 127 27.61 27.59 -7.41
CA VAL A 127 27.21 28.75 -6.60
C VAL A 127 27.79 28.63 -5.20
N GLU A 128 27.67 27.44 -4.61
CA GLU A 128 28.08 27.19 -3.23
C GLU A 128 28.41 25.71 -3.03
N ALA A 129 29.58 25.41 -2.51
CA ALA A 129 29.89 24.10 -1.98
C ALA A 129 29.25 23.96 -0.61
N LEU A 130 28.29 23.05 -0.48
CA LEU A 130 27.64 22.80 0.80
C LEU A 130 28.60 21.92 1.63
N GLU A 131 29.05 22.42 2.78
CA GLU A 131 29.92 21.67 3.67
C GLU A 131 29.26 20.33 4.06
N PRO A 132 30.00 19.20 3.99
CA PRO A 132 29.50 17.89 4.42
C PRO A 132 29.07 17.88 5.91
N GLY A 133 29.63 18.78 6.69
CA GLY A 133 29.32 19.01 8.10
C GLY A 133 27.90 19.52 8.35
N HIS A 134 27.32 20.31 7.45
CA HIS A 134 25.95 20.78 7.62
C HIS A 134 24.93 19.64 7.64
N ARG A 135 25.21 18.52 7.02
CA ARG A 135 24.40 17.29 7.11
C ARG A 135 24.57 16.57 8.45
N ARG A 136 25.81 16.38 8.89
CA ARG A 136 26.13 15.70 10.16
C ARG A 136 25.97 16.63 11.36
N GLU A 137 26.45 17.87 11.27
CA GLU A 137 26.46 18.81 12.38
C GLU A 137 25.12 19.49 12.62
N ALA A 138 24.34 19.86 11.59
CA ALA A 138 22.99 20.40 11.78
C ALA A 138 22.05 19.35 12.37
N VAL A 139 22.20 18.10 11.98
CA VAL A 139 21.47 16.97 12.54
C VAL A 139 22.03 16.60 13.92
N GLN A 140 23.34 16.55 14.07
CA GLN A 140 24.01 16.36 15.36
C GLN A 140 23.77 17.54 16.28
N ALA A 141 23.70 18.78 15.78
CA ALA A 141 23.35 19.94 16.58
C ALA A 141 21.86 20.00 16.94
N ALA A 142 20.95 19.65 16.04
CA ALA A 142 19.52 19.55 16.37
C ALA A 142 19.22 18.41 17.34
N VAL A 143 19.91 17.28 17.21
CA VAL A 143 19.87 16.15 18.15
C VAL A 143 20.65 16.50 19.42
N SER A 144 21.84 17.14 19.33
CA SER A 144 22.68 17.48 20.46
C SER A 144 22.20 18.67 21.28
N GLN A 145 21.46 19.62 20.72
CA GLN A 145 20.85 20.68 21.53
C GLN A 145 19.74 20.15 22.45
N ARG A 146 19.06 19.06 22.08
CA ARG A 146 18.11 18.36 22.95
C ARG A 146 18.71 17.28 23.84
N VAL A 147 19.85 16.71 23.47
CA VAL A 147 20.52 15.57 24.17
C VAL A 147 21.58 16.01 25.17
N ARG A 148 21.90 17.29 25.31
CA ARG A 148 22.97 17.77 26.21
C ARG A 148 22.70 17.62 27.71
N ALA A 149 21.58 17.04 28.12
CA ALA A 149 21.23 16.97 29.54
C ALA A 149 21.26 15.57 30.19
N GLU A 150 21.28 14.44 29.44
CA GLU A 150 21.25 13.12 30.08
C GLU A 150 21.99 12.03 29.25
N PRO A 151 22.44 10.91 29.88
CA PRO A 151 23.04 9.78 29.19
C PRO A 151 22.02 9.13 28.25
N VAL A 152 22.46 8.84 27.03
CA VAL A 152 21.58 8.39 25.92
C VAL A 152 21.00 7.01 26.20
N ASP A 153 19.74 6.96 26.59
CA ASP A 153 18.91 5.77 26.65
C ASP A 153 18.59 5.32 25.17
N PRO A 154 18.70 4.04 24.82
CA PRO A 154 18.23 3.48 23.55
C PRO A 154 16.79 3.86 23.18
N ARG A 155 15.95 4.18 24.15
CA ARG A 155 14.60 4.68 24.00
C ARG A 155 14.50 6.10 23.42
N LEU A 156 15.58 6.85 23.36
CA LEU A 156 15.59 8.22 22.80
C LEU A 156 15.33 8.25 21.29
N CYS A 157 15.69 7.22 20.54
CA CYS A 157 15.26 7.09 19.15
C CYS A 157 13.75 7.01 18.98
N GLU A 158 13.07 6.44 19.98
CA GLU A 158 11.60 6.33 19.97
C GLU A 158 10.92 7.65 20.32
N GLN A 159 11.66 8.63 20.84
CA GLN A 159 11.16 9.96 21.22
C GLN A 159 11.44 11.05 20.18
N GLU A 160 12.17 10.75 19.09
CA GLU A 160 12.38 11.71 18.01
C GLU A 160 11.03 12.17 17.41
N PRO A 161 10.73 13.48 17.43
CA PRO A 161 9.46 13.98 16.89
C PRO A 161 9.52 14.01 15.35
N ILE A 162 9.57 12.86 14.73
CA ILE A 162 9.71 12.70 13.27
C ILE A 162 8.58 13.34 12.45
N HIS A 163 7.48 13.73 13.09
CA HIS A 163 6.38 14.48 12.48
C HIS A 163 6.67 15.99 12.44
N VAL A 164 7.66 16.47 13.18
CA VAL A 164 8.08 17.88 13.23
C VAL A 164 9.57 18.03 12.93
N PRO A 165 10.04 17.63 11.75
CA PRO A 165 11.46 17.65 11.41
C PRO A 165 11.99 19.08 11.17
N GLY A 166 11.13 20.09 11.05
CA GLY A 166 11.51 21.46 10.73
C GLY A 166 12.00 21.69 9.29
N ALA A 167 11.88 20.68 8.44
CA ALA A 167 12.34 20.72 7.05
C ALA A 167 11.54 19.82 6.13
N ILE A 168 11.63 20.07 4.82
CA ILE A 168 11.04 19.26 3.76
C ILE A 168 12.12 18.77 2.78
N GLN A 169 11.76 17.81 1.95
CA GLN A 169 12.53 17.39 0.79
C GLN A 169 12.46 18.46 -0.30
N PRO A 170 13.53 18.67 -1.12
CA PRO A 170 13.65 19.80 -2.02
C PRO A 170 12.76 19.76 -3.28
N HIS A 171 12.10 18.65 -3.56
CA HIS A 171 11.24 18.50 -4.75
C HIS A 171 9.92 19.27 -4.65
N ALA A 172 9.55 19.73 -3.47
CA ALA A 172 8.33 20.46 -3.22
C ALA A 172 8.60 21.78 -2.51
N VAL A 173 7.59 22.64 -2.50
CA VAL A 173 7.49 23.86 -1.70
C VAL A 173 6.36 23.67 -0.73
N LEU A 174 6.53 24.13 0.51
CA LEU A 174 5.52 24.08 1.53
C LEU A 174 5.14 25.47 2.01
N LEU A 175 3.84 25.72 2.12
CA LEU A 175 3.26 26.85 2.80
C LEU A 175 2.42 26.34 3.97
N ALA A 176 2.59 26.92 5.14
CA ALA A 176 1.73 26.70 6.29
C ALA A 176 0.97 27.99 6.59
N ALA A 177 -0.33 27.97 6.47
CA ALA A 177 -1.21 29.09 6.75
C ALA A 177 -2.03 28.83 8.02
N ASP A 178 -2.32 29.87 8.75
CA ASP A 178 -3.30 29.80 9.84
C ASP A 178 -4.70 29.49 9.28
N ALA A 179 -5.39 28.54 9.88
CA ALA A 179 -6.65 28.04 9.33
C ALA A 179 -7.80 29.05 9.36
N ALA A 180 -7.76 30.04 10.26
CA ALA A 180 -8.81 31.03 10.39
C ALA A 180 -8.57 32.24 9.48
N SER A 181 -7.35 32.77 9.48
CA SER A 181 -7.00 33.98 8.71
C SER A 181 -6.49 33.68 7.30
N LEU A 182 -6.08 32.46 7.02
CA LEU A 182 -5.37 32.03 5.81
C LEU A 182 -4.06 32.78 5.56
N ALA A 183 -3.51 33.45 6.56
CA ALA A 183 -2.21 34.09 6.47
C ALA A 183 -1.10 33.03 6.56
N VAL A 184 -0.09 33.14 5.71
CA VAL A 184 1.05 32.25 5.72
C VAL A 184 1.92 32.53 6.93
N VAL A 185 1.99 31.60 7.87
CA VAL A 185 2.74 31.72 9.13
C VAL A 185 4.12 31.04 9.06
N ALA A 186 4.27 30.07 8.17
CA ALA A 186 5.57 29.46 7.88
C ALA A 186 5.63 28.98 6.42
N CYS A 187 6.84 28.89 5.88
CA CYS A 187 7.06 28.34 4.53
C CYS A 187 8.43 27.67 4.43
N SER A 188 8.61 26.86 3.40
CA SER A 188 9.93 26.31 3.10
C SER A 188 10.87 27.35 2.48
N ALA A 189 12.16 27.30 2.78
CA ALA A 189 13.14 28.32 2.34
C ALA A 189 13.26 28.42 0.80
N ASN A 190 12.93 27.36 0.06
CA ASN A 190 12.94 27.35 -1.41
C ASN A 190 11.71 28.00 -2.06
N VAL A 191 10.80 28.56 -1.28
CA VAL A 191 9.57 29.16 -1.81
C VAL A 191 9.86 30.34 -2.74
N ARG A 192 10.90 31.13 -2.44
CA ARG A 192 11.29 32.28 -3.26
C ARG A 192 11.79 31.87 -4.65
N ASP A 193 12.53 30.75 -4.72
CA ASP A 193 13.03 30.21 -5.99
C ASP A 193 11.87 29.67 -6.86
N ALA A 194 10.78 29.22 -6.24
CA ALA A 194 9.64 28.64 -6.93
C ALA A 194 8.56 29.65 -7.32
N LEU A 195 8.29 30.64 -6.46
CA LEU A 195 7.17 31.57 -6.63
C LEU A 195 7.60 33.03 -6.85
N ASP A 196 8.92 33.31 -6.88
CA ASP A 196 9.52 34.66 -7.05
C ASP A 196 8.91 35.73 -6.09
N ARG A 197 8.55 35.32 -4.86
CA ARG A 197 8.00 36.19 -3.84
C ARG A 197 8.16 35.64 -2.43
N ASP A 198 8.12 36.53 -1.45
CA ASP A 198 8.08 36.15 -0.06
C ASP A 198 6.62 36.01 0.39
N PRO A 199 6.17 34.81 0.82
CA PRO A 199 4.80 34.57 1.24
C PRO A 199 4.53 34.89 2.71
N LEU A 200 5.56 35.04 3.57
CA LEU A 200 5.36 35.18 5.02
C LEU A 200 4.52 36.37 5.37
N GLY A 201 3.53 36.14 6.23
CA GLY A 201 2.56 37.16 6.67
C GLY A 201 1.53 37.56 5.61
N ARG A 202 1.59 37.02 4.39
CA ARG A 202 0.62 37.30 3.33
C ARG A 202 -0.52 36.30 3.36
N PRO A 203 -1.73 36.68 2.97
CA PRO A 203 -2.82 35.73 2.81
C PRO A 203 -2.61 34.82 1.59
N LEU A 204 -3.12 33.61 1.64
CA LEU A 204 -2.94 32.58 0.59
C LEU A 204 -3.42 33.04 -0.79
N ASP A 205 -4.45 33.91 -0.87
CA ASP A 205 -4.97 34.44 -2.13
C ASP A 205 -3.96 35.35 -2.84
N ALA A 206 -3.19 36.11 -2.08
CA ALA A 206 -2.11 36.94 -2.61
C ALA A 206 -0.91 36.11 -3.08
N VAL A 207 -0.75 34.89 -2.57
CA VAL A 207 0.36 33.98 -2.89
C VAL A 207 0.00 33.03 -4.03
N LEU A 208 -1.15 32.37 -3.95
CA LEU A 208 -1.59 31.28 -4.84
C LEU A 208 -2.66 31.74 -5.86
N GLY A 209 -3.22 32.93 -5.69
CA GLY A 209 -4.36 33.42 -6.45
C GLY A 209 -5.69 33.10 -5.81
N GLY A 210 -6.68 33.98 -6.00
CA GLY A 210 -7.96 33.93 -5.30
C GLY A 210 -8.79 32.66 -5.57
N ALA A 211 -8.73 32.12 -6.77
CA ALA A 211 -9.47 30.91 -7.14
C ALA A 211 -9.00 29.71 -6.32
N LEU A 212 -7.72 29.40 -6.32
CA LEU A 212 -7.15 28.27 -5.58
C LEU A 212 -7.28 28.46 -4.07
N ALA A 213 -7.02 29.66 -3.56
CA ALA A 213 -7.16 29.96 -2.15
C ALA A 213 -8.63 29.85 -1.68
N GLY A 214 -9.59 30.20 -2.54
CA GLY A 214 -11.02 29.98 -2.31
C GLY A 214 -11.37 28.51 -2.20
N GLU A 215 -10.93 27.69 -3.15
CA GLU A 215 -11.13 26.25 -3.09
C GLU A 215 -10.51 25.61 -1.83
N ILE A 216 -9.32 26.04 -1.43
CA ILE A 216 -8.65 25.55 -0.21
C ILE A 216 -9.49 25.94 1.02
N ARG A 217 -9.98 27.17 1.09
CA ARG A 217 -10.84 27.63 2.17
C ARG A 217 -12.10 26.79 2.26
N ASP A 218 -12.83 26.67 1.15
CA ASP A 218 -14.12 25.98 1.11
C ASP A 218 -14.00 24.48 1.43
N ALA A 219 -12.86 23.90 1.04
CA ALA A 219 -12.59 22.49 1.30
C ALA A 219 -12.13 22.20 2.74
N LEU A 220 -11.35 23.11 3.37
CA LEU A 220 -10.55 22.79 4.55
C LEU A 220 -10.74 23.72 5.76
N ALA A 221 -11.35 24.92 5.61
CA ALA A 221 -11.45 25.88 6.71
C ALA A 221 -12.38 25.39 7.83
N ASP A 222 -13.48 24.72 7.46
CA ASP A 222 -14.48 24.24 8.39
C ASP A 222 -14.42 22.72 8.57
N GLY A 223 -14.36 22.26 9.82
CA GLY A 223 -14.43 20.84 10.18
C GLY A 223 -13.24 20.32 10.97
N PRO A 224 -13.33 19.09 11.51
CA PRO A 224 -12.24 18.45 12.22
C PRO A 224 -11.06 18.19 11.27
N ALA A 225 -9.86 18.10 11.82
CA ALA A 225 -8.67 17.66 11.09
C ALA A 225 -8.86 16.19 10.68
N ASP A 226 -9.45 15.97 9.52
CA ASP A 226 -9.63 14.64 8.93
C ASP A 226 -8.48 14.39 7.94
N PRO A 227 -7.62 13.41 8.20
CA PRO A 227 -6.52 13.05 7.28
C PRO A 227 -7.01 12.61 5.90
N GLY A 228 -8.25 12.18 5.76
CA GLY A 228 -8.89 11.86 4.48
C GLY A 228 -9.33 13.09 3.68
N ARG A 229 -9.44 14.26 4.33
CA ARG A 229 -9.90 15.50 3.68
C ARG A 229 -8.71 16.28 3.12
N MET A 230 -8.26 15.91 1.95
CA MET A 230 -7.20 16.59 1.21
C MET A 230 -7.77 17.18 -0.08
N LEU A 231 -7.44 18.44 -0.34
CA LEU A 231 -7.64 19.05 -1.65
C LEU A 231 -6.43 18.71 -2.53
N ARG A 232 -6.69 18.13 -3.71
CA ARG A 232 -5.66 17.92 -4.74
C ARG A 232 -6.07 18.61 -6.02
N ARG A 233 -5.17 19.42 -6.58
CA ARG A 233 -5.40 20.17 -7.81
C ARG A 233 -4.12 20.24 -8.63
N ARG A 234 -4.28 20.14 -9.93
CA ARG A 234 -3.24 20.53 -10.86
C ARG A 234 -3.52 21.95 -11.33
N VAL A 235 -2.58 22.84 -11.11
CA VAL A 235 -2.74 24.27 -11.40
C VAL A 235 -1.51 24.81 -12.13
N VAL A 236 -1.71 25.85 -12.93
CA VAL A 236 -0.62 26.63 -13.50
C VAL A 236 -0.56 27.95 -12.71
N LEU A 237 0.54 28.15 -12.02
CA LEU A 237 0.74 29.38 -11.23
C LEU A 237 1.43 30.44 -12.08
N PRO A 238 0.80 31.57 -12.38
CA PRO A 238 1.42 32.65 -13.17
C PRO A 238 2.72 33.17 -12.54
N ALA A 239 2.75 33.23 -11.23
CA ALA A 239 3.92 33.65 -10.45
C ALA A 239 5.14 32.72 -10.58
N ALA A 240 4.94 31.50 -11.08
CA ALA A 240 6.00 30.50 -11.28
C ALA A 240 6.35 30.30 -12.77
N GLY A 241 6.24 31.33 -13.58
CA GLY A 241 6.60 31.25 -15.00
C GLY A 241 5.68 30.37 -15.84
N GLY A 242 4.44 30.12 -15.39
CA GLY A 242 3.46 29.32 -16.11
C GLY A 242 3.70 27.80 -16.05
N MET A 243 4.52 27.33 -15.12
CA MET A 243 4.72 25.91 -14.88
C MET A 243 3.54 25.27 -14.15
N PRO A 244 3.17 24.03 -14.49
CA PRO A 244 2.11 23.32 -13.77
C PRO A 244 2.62 22.78 -12.44
N PHE A 245 1.78 22.91 -11.41
CA PHE A 245 2.02 22.33 -10.07
C PHE A 245 0.91 21.36 -9.70
N GLU A 246 1.30 20.26 -9.07
CA GLU A 246 0.41 19.46 -8.26
C GLU A 246 0.35 20.10 -6.87
N VAL A 247 -0.85 20.53 -6.50
CA VAL A 247 -1.12 21.15 -5.21
C VAL A 247 -1.82 20.12 -4.32
N VAL A 248 -1.25 19.88 -3.17
CA VAL A 248 -1.90 19.10 -2.11
C VAL A 248 -2.08 19.99 -0.91
N ALA A 249 -3.33 20.24 -0.52
CA ALA A 249 -3.64 21.00 0.69
C ALA A 249 -4.40 20.14 1.68
N HIS A 250 -4.04 20.24 2.96
CA HIS A 250 -4.70 19.53 4.05
C HIS A 250 -4.67 20.37 5.33
N ARG A 251 -5.62 20.08 6.23
CA ARG A 251 -5.65 20.70 7.54
C ARG A 251 -4.98 19.82 8.58
N ASN A 252 -4.11 20.40 9.39
CA ASN A 252 -3.55 19.75 10.55
C ASN A 252 -3.61 20.70 11.76
N GLY A 253 -4.47 20.38 12.72
CA GLY A 253 -4.75 21.25 13.84
C GLY A 253 -5.30 22.63 13.42
N GLY A 254 -4.69 23.69 13.92
CA GLY A 254 -5.03 25.09 13.60
C GLY A 254 -4.41 25.62 12.29
N ARG A 255 -3.76 24.76 11.49
CA ARG A 255 -3.06 25.17 10.27
C ARG A 255 -3.56 24.44 9.03
N ILE A 256 -3.51 25.13 7.90
CA ILE A 256 -3.65 24.56 6.56
C ILE A 256 -2.25 24.50 5.95
N LEU A 257 -1.82 23.30 5.58
CA LEU A 257 -0.58 23.06 4.88
C LEU A 257 -0.87 22.89 3.40
N VAL A 258 -0.10 23.59 2.57
CA VAL A 258 -0.19 23.53 1.11
C VAL A 258 1.17 23.13 0.57
N GLU A 259 1.23 21.96 -0.02
CA GLU A 259 2.40 21.46 -0.74
C GLU A 259 2.24 21.73 -2.23
N LEU A 260 3.27 22.30 -2.81
CA LEU A 260 3.36 22.58 -4.24
C LEU A 260 4.47 21.74 -4.81
N GLU A 261 4.13 20.76 -5.61
CA GLU A 261 5.09 19.91 -6.32
C GLU A 261 5.02 20.23 -7.81
N LEU A 262 6.15 20.47 -8.44
CA LEU A 262 6.17 20.76 -9.85
C LEU A 262 5.68 19.53 -10.64
N ALA A 263 4.62 19.70 -11.42
CA ALA A 263 4.02 18.62 -12.18
C ALA A 263 4.83 18.37 -13.49
N PRO A 264 4.94 17.11 -13.92
CA PRO A 264 5.43 16.82 -15.26
C PRO A 264 4.56 17.51 -16.31
N SER A 265 5.19 18.14 -17.30
CA SER A 265 4.48 18.76 -18.42
C SER A 265 3.89 17.72 -19.37
N ASP A 266 4.48 16.53 -19.40
CA ASP A 266 4.03 15.40 -20.19
C ASP A 266 3.91 14.16 -19.30
N PRO A 267 2.75 13.48 -19.26
CA PRO A 267 2.58 12.24 -18.55
C PRO A 267 3.57 11.14 -18.98
N ASP A 268 4.01 11.16 -20.23
CA ASP A 268 4.93 10.16 -20.78
C ASP A 268 6.38 10.34 -20.32
N ASP A 269 6.76 11.51 -19.81
CA ASP A 269 8.09 11.77 -19.25
C ASP A 269 8.36 11.00 -17.97
N PHE A 270 7.29 10.71 -17.21
CA PHE A 270 7.32 9.91 -15.99
C PHE A 270 6.21 8.88 -16.06
N ARG A 271 6.49 7.68 -15.55
CA ARG A 271 5.51 6.62 -15.53
C ARG A 271 4.31 7.03 -14.66
N THR A 272 3.24 7.44 -15.32
CA THR A 272 1.99 7.79 -14.66
C THR A 272 1.03 6.61 -14.73
N ALA A 273 0.58 6.14 -13.57
CA ALA A 273 -0.39 5.07 -13.49
C ALA A 273 -1.74 5.53 -14.06
N SER A 274 -2.27 4.78 -15.01
CA SER A 274 -3.61 5.03 -15.52
C SER A 274 -4.67 4.40 -14.60
N PRO A 275 -5.90 4.90 -14.59
CA PRO A 275 -7.00 4.25 -13.87
C PRO A 275 -7.21 2.79 -14.25
N ARG A 276 -6.97 2.45 -15.52
CA ARG A 276 -7.04 1.09 -16.03
C ARG A 276 -5.99 0.17 -15.42
N ASP A 277 -4.76 0.66 -15.18
CA ASP A 277 -3.72 -0.12 -14.53
C ASP A 277 -4.12 -0.46 -13.10
N VAL A 278 -4.72 0.48 -12.38
CA VAL A 278 -5.26 0.27 -11.03
C VAL A 278 -6.39 -0.75 -11.03
N GLU A 279 -7.32 -0.64 -11.98
CA GLU A 279 -8.43 -1.59 -12.14
C GLU A 279 -7.92 -3.02 -12.36
N ILE A 280 -6.93 -3.19 -13.23
CA ILE A 280 -6.30 -4.48 -13.50
C ILE A 280 -5.61 -5.03 -12.22
N ALA A 281 -4.87 -4.20 -11.50
CA ALA A 281 -4.20 -4.59 -10.28
C ALA A 281 -5.20 -5.06 -9.21
N VAL A 282 -6.28 -4.30 -9.00
CA VAL A 282 -7.35 -4.65 -8.06
C VAL A 282 -8.07 -5.95 -8.48
N ALA A 283 -8.35 -6.12 -9.77
CA ALA A 283 -8.98 -7.35 -10.27
C ALA A 283 -8.10 -8.59 -10.02
N ARG A 284 -6.79 -8.47 -10.24
CA ARG A 284 -5.83 -9.54 -9.97
C ARG A 284 -5.71 -9.88 -8.49
N LEU A 285 -5.74 -8.87 -7.62
CA LEU A 285 -5.74 -9.07 -6.16
C LEU A 285 -6.96 -9.85 -5.70
N ARG A 286 -8.14 -9.55 -6.25
CA ARG A 286 -9.38 -10.28 -5.93
C ARG A 286 -9.33 -11.76 -6.33
N GLY A 287 -8.64 -12.07 -7.42
CA GLY A 287 -8.48 -13.45 -7.90
C GLY A 287 -7.42 -14.27 -7.15
N ALA A 288 -6.70 -13.69 -6.19
CA ALA A 288 -5.68 -14.40 -5.43
C ALA A 288 -6.31 -15.19 -4.26
N ASP A 289 -6.15 -16.50 -4.21
CA ASP A 289 -6.82 -17.37 -3.25
C ASP A 289 -6.04 -17.59 -1.94
N THR A 290 -4.78 -17.17 -1.89
CA THR A 290 -3.93 -17.25 -0.69
C THR A 290 -3.28 -15.92 -0.37
N LEU A 291 -2.85 -15.76 0.89
CA LEU A 291 -2.15 -14.57 1.35
C LEU A 291 -0.84 -14.35 0.56
N GLU A 292 -0.10 -15.45 0.33
CA GLU A 292 1.17 -15.42 -0.40
C GLU A 292 0.96 -15.01 -1.86
N ALA A 293 -0.07 -15.57 -2.51
CA ALA A 293 -0.43 -15.20 -3.88
C ALA A 293 -0.88 -13.72 -3.97
N ALA A 294 -1.70 -13.27 -3.03
CA ALA A 294 -2.14 -11.87 -2.95
C ALA A 294 -0.95 -10.92 -2.71
N ALA A 295 -0.03 -11.28 -1.82
CA ALA A 295 1.17 -10.49 -1.53
C ALA A 295 2.10 -10.41 -2.74
N ALA A 296 2.30 -11.52 -3.45
CA ALA A 296 3.08 -11.55 -4.69
C ALA A 296 2.46 -10.68 -5.80
N VAL A 297 1.12 -10.73 -5.94
CA VAL A 297 0.39 -9.85 -6.86
C VAL A 297 0.57 -8.39 -6.45
N ALA A 298 0.41 -8.06 -5.16
CA ALA A 298 0.56 -6.70 -4.65
C ALA A 298 1.95 -6.13 -4.93
N ALA A 299 3.01 -6.90 -4.66
CA ALA A 299 4.39 -6.50 -4.94
C ALA A 299 4.61 -6.25 -6.44
N ARG A 300 4.20 -7.20 -7.30
CA ARG A 300 4.35 -7.12 -8.75
C ARG A 300 3.59 -5.94 -9.35
N GLU A 301 2.32 -5.77 -9.02
CA GLU A 301 1.51 -4.69 -9.58
C GLU A 301 2.03 -3.32 -9.11
N THR A 302 2.40 -3.20 -7.84
CA THR A 302 3.00 -1.95 -7.33
C THR A 302 4.31 -1.64 -8.03
N ARG A 303 5.19 -2.63 -8.23
CA ARG A 303 6.42 -2.43 -9.00
C ARG A 303 6.12 -2.03 -10.45
N ALA A 304 5.16 -2.68 -11.06
CA ALA A 304 4.72 -2.36 -12.42
C ALA A 304 4.18 -0.93 -12.52
N LEU A 305 3.47 -0.42 -11.54
CA LEU A 305 2.94 0.95 -11.51
C LEU A 305 4.03 1.97 -11.25
N THR A 306 4.85 1.74 -10.23
CA THR A 306 5.77 2.73 -9.69
C THR A 306 7.13 2.76 -10.36
N GLY A 307 7.57 1.64 -10.95
CA GLY A 307 8.87 1.51 -11.60
C GLY A 307 10.05 1.36 -10.63
N PHE A 308 9.81 1.00 -9.37
CA PHE A 308 10.87 0.67 -8.43
C PHE A 308 11.67 -0.56 -8.90
N ASP A 309 12.94 -0.62 -8.54
CA ASP A 309 13.78 -1.80 -8.81
C ASP A 309 13.31 -3.03 -8.04
N CYS A 310 12.82 -2.82 -6.82
CA CYS A 310 12.32 -3.88 -5.95
C CYS A 310 11.11 -3.37 -5.15
N VAL A 311 10.08 -4.19 -5.05
CA VAL A 311 8.92 -3.94 -4.17
C VAL A 311 8.70 -5.14 -3.28
N LEU A 312 8.55 -4.85 -1.98
CA LEU A 312 8.32 -5.82 -0.92
C LEU A 312 6.92 -5.66 -0.34
N VAL A 313 6.33 -6.76 0.05
CA VAL A 313 5.27 -6.79 1.07
C VAL A 313 5.89 -7.22 2.39
N TYR A 314 5.86 -6.33 3.35
CA TYR A 314 6.47 -6.47 4.66
C TYR A 314 5.36 -6.61 5.71
N ARG A 315 5.35 -7.69 6.47
CA ARG A 315 4.35 -8.01 7.49
C ARG A 315 4.95 -7.87 8.88
N PHE A 316 4.24 -7.21 9.80
CA PHE A 316 4.61 -7.18 11.21
C PHE A 316 4.11 -8.42 11.95
N ASP A 317 4.92 -8.92 12.88
CA ASP A 317 4.51 -9.89 13.89
C ASP A 317 3.95 -9.22 15.16
N ALA A 318 3.59 -10.02 16.17
CA ALA A 318 3.07 -9.52 17.44
C ALA A 318 4.09 -8.68 18.24
N ASP A 319 5.38 -8.91 18.04
CA ASP A 319 6.48 -8.20 18.68
C ASP A 319 6.98 -7.02 17.84
N TRP A 320 6.26 -6.71 16.77
CA TRP A 320 6.57 -5.68 15.80
C TRP A 320 7.87 -5.92 15.00
N ASN A 321 8.41 -7.14 15.00
CA ASN A 321 9.38 -7.49 14.00
C ASN A 321 8.69 -7.62 12.66
N GLY A 322 9.40 -7.38 11.60
CA GLY A 322 8.82 -7.48 10.27
C GLY A 322 9.44 -8.58 9.45
N ALA A 323 8.66 -9.20 8.60
CA ALA A 323 9.12 -10.18 7.63
C ALA A 323 8.75 -9.77 6.21
N ALA A 324 9.68 -9.89 5.28
CA ALA A 324 9.39 -9.74 3.85
C ALA A 324 8.71 -11.01 3.34
N ILE A 325 7.38 -10.96 3.16
CA ILE A 325 6.56 -12.13 2.75
C ILE A 325 6.37 -12.24 1.25
N ALA A 326 6.62 -11.16 0.50
CA ALA A 326 6.67 -11.16 -0.95
C ALA A 326 7.69 -10.14 -1.45
N GLU A 327 8.29 -10.44 -2.59
CA GLU A 327 9.24 -9.60 -3.28
C GLU A 327 9.01 -9.70 -4.79
N ASP A 328 8.95 -8.57 -5.48
CA ASP A 328 9.05 -8.50 -6.94
C ASP A 328 10.18 -7.53 -7.29
N LYS A 329 11.12 -7.98 -8.11
CA LYS A 329 12.37 -7.26 -8.35
C LYS A 329 12.84 -7.30 -9.80
N ASP A 330 13.55 -6.25 -10.17
CA ASP A 330 14.29 -6.19 -11.42
C ASP A 330 15.44 -7.22 -11.41
N PRO A 331 15.74 -7.91 -12.53
CA PRO A 331 16.86 -8.86 -12.60
C PRO A 331 18.22 -8.27 -12.21
N ALA A 332 18.41 -6.96 -12.39
CA ALA A 332 19.63 -6.28 -11.97
C ALA A 332 19.68 -5.95 -10.47
N TRP A 333 18.62 -6.18 -9.72
CA TRP A 333 18.58 -6.09 -8.28
C TRP A 333 19.14 -7.39 -7.68
N THR A 334 20.36 -7.35 -7.19
CA THR A 334 21.09 -8.57 -6.75
C THR A 334 20.78 -8.98 -5.32
N ARG A 335 20.25 -8.06 -4.50
CA ARG A 335 19.92 -8.36 -3.10
C ARG A 335 18.61 -9.12 -3.02
N GLU A 336 18.53 -10.11 -2.15
CA GLU A 336 17.36 -10.93 -1.90
C GLU A 336 16.88 -10.65 -0.48
N LEU A 337 15.64 -10.15 -0.38
CA LEU A 337 15.05 -9.74 0.88
C LEU A 337 13.89 -10.66 1.29
N LEU A 338 13.36 -11.44 0.35
CA LEU A 338 12.28 -12.38 0.61
C LEU A 338 12.63 -13.35 1.74
N GLY A 339 11.74 -13.49 2.71
CA GLY A 339 11.90 -14.37 3.87
C GLY A 339 12.85 -13.83 4.95
N LEU A 340 13.45 -12.64 4.76
CA LEU A 340 14.25 -12.01 5.81
C LEU A 340 13.36 -11.34 6.83
N HIS A 341 13.78 -11.46 8.10
CA HIS A 341 13.19 -10.76 9.23
C HIS A 341 14.02 -9.53 9.63
N PHE A 342 13.34 -8.53 10.14
CA PHE A 342 13.91 -7.26 10.56
C PHE A 342 13.36 -6.92 11.95
N PRO A 343 14.20 -6.56 12.94
CA PRO A 343 13.72 -6.28 14.29
C PRO A 343 12.86 -5.03 14.35
N ALA A 344 11.98 -4.98 15.35
CA ALA A 344 11.07 -3.86 15.62
C ALA A 344 11.78 -2.50 15.69
N SER A 345 13.06 -2.51 16.08
CA SER A 345 13.89 -1.32 16.18
C SER A 345 14.26 -0.67 14.83
N ASP A 346 14.07 -1.37 13.69
CA ASP A 346 14.31 -0.80 12.36
C ASP A 346 13.16 0.13 11.94
N ILE A 347 11.94 -0.13 12.45
CA ILE A 347 10.77 0.73 12.29
C ILE A 347 10.23 1.02 13.69
N PRO A 348 10.77 2.05 14.38
CA PRO A 348 10.45 2.32 15.78
C PRO A 348 9.00 2.74 16.00
N ALA A 349 8.53 2.71 17.25
CA ALA A 349 7.13 2.89 17.62
C ALA A 349 6.52 4.20 17.08
N GLN A 350 7.25 5.33 17.13
CA GLN A 350 6.78 6.61 16.58
C GLN A 350 6.60 6.58 15.07
N ALA A 351 7.44 5.82 14.34
CA ALA A 351 7.28 5.65 12.90
C ALA A 351 6.05 4.80 12.59
N ARG A 352 5.82 3.70 13.35
CA ARG A 352 4.62 2.87 13.21
C ARG A 352 3.34 3.65 13.49
N ALA A 353 3.33 4.46 14.57
CA ALA A 353 2.21 5.35 14.88
C ALA A 353 1.93 6.37 13.77
N LEU A 354 2.98 6.80 13.07
CA LEU A 354 2.84 7.72 11.96
C LEU A 354 2.28 7.03 10.70
N TYR A 355 2.68 5.78 10.45
CA TYR A 355 2.15 4.95 9.37
C TYR A 355 0.66 4.64 9.51
N THR A 356 0.12 4.59 10.72
CA THR A 356 -1.33 4.44 10.94
C THR A 356 -2.12 5.70 10.59
N ARG A 357 -1.49 6.87 10.67
CA ARG A 357 -2.12 8.17 10.38
C ARG A 357 -1.88 8.64 8.95
N ALA A 358 -0.68 8.48 8.43
CA ALA A 358 -0.26 8.91 7.09
C ALA A 358 0.17 7.69 6.27
N LYS A 359 -0.71 7.27 5.36
CA LYS A 359 -0.60 5.98 4.65
C LYS A 359 0.62 5.84 3.77
N SER A 360 1.17 6.92 3.24
CA SER A 360 2.29 6.85 2.32
C SER A 360 3.45 7.75 2.71
N ARG A 361 4.63 7.27 2.44
CA ARG A 361 5.88 8.00 2.63
C ARG A 361 6.81 7.68 1.47
N PHE A 362 7.48 8.68 0.92
CA PHE A 362 8.46 8.46 -0.14
C PHE A 362 9.70 9.33 0.03
N VAL A 363 10.78 8.87 -0.54
CA VAL A 363 12.07 9.56 -0.66
C VAL A 363 12.49 9.42 -2.10
N ILE A 364 12.70 10.54 -2.77
CA ILE A 364 13.13 10.56 -4.17
C ILE A 364 14.62 10.26 -4.23
N ASP A 365 15.39 10.94 -3.40
CA ASP A 365 16.84 10.83 -3.29
C ASP A 365 17.24 10.88 -1.81
N ARG A 366 17.74 9.78 -1.24
CA ARG A 366 18.19 9.76 0.17
C ARG A 366 19.29 10.79 0.45
N ASP A 367 20.01 11.21 -0.59
CA ASP A 367 21.11 12.14 -0.48
C ASP A 367 20.69 13.60 -0.68
N TYR A 368 19.37 13.89 -0.63
CA TYR A 368 18.85 15.25 -0.70
C TYR A 368 19.37 16.13 0.44
N VAL A 369 19.45 17.44 0.19
CA VAL A 369 19.66 18.44 1.21
C VAL A 369 18.31 18.90 1.75
N PRO A 370 18.02 18.75 3.05
CA PRO A 370 16.77 19.22 3.62
C PRO A 370 16.57 20.71 3.44
N VAL A 371 15.37 21.12 3.05
CA VAL A 371 14.97 22.52 2.94
C VAL A 371 14.32 22.95 4.25
N PRO A 372 14.92 23.85 5.02
CA PRO A 372 14.36 24.26 6.31
C PRO A 372 13.06 25.03 6.14
N LEU A 373 12.20 24.94 7.14
CA LEU A 373 11.04 25.79 7.29
C LEU A 373 11.42 27.10 7.98
N VAL A 374 10.95 28.20 7.42
CA VAL A 374 11.10 29.55 7.97
C VAL A 374 9.75 29.98 8.48
N ALA A 375 9.65 30.32 9.76
CA ALA A 375 8.43 30.81 10.39
C ALA A 375 8.42 32.33 10.48
N ALA A 376 7.24 32.92 10.53
CA ALA A 376 7.07 34.34 10.86
C ALA A 376 7.55 34.60 12.30
N PRO A 377 8.13 35.75 12.62
CA PRO A 377 8.70 36.01 13.95
C PRO A 377 7.72 35.85 15.12
N ALA A 378 6.44 35.99 14.87
CA ALA A 378 5.36 35.83 15.86
C ALA A 378 4.94 34.36 16.04
N ASP A 379 5.31 33.47 15.14
CA ASP A 379 4.91 32.05 15.18
C ASP A 379 6.00 31.18 15.79
N THR A 380 5.81 30.79 17.04
CA THR A 380 6.73 29.95 17.80
C THR A 380 6.34 28.47 17.80
N VAL A 381 5.18 28.13 17.23
CA VAL A 381 4.68 26.75 17.24
C VAL A 381 5.31 25.96 16.10
N PRO A 382 5.98 24.85 16.35
CA PRO A 382 6.54 24.01 15.30
C PRO A 382 5.45 23.49 14.33
N VAL A 383 5.79 23.39 13.05
CA VAL A 383 4.86 22.90 12.02
C VAL A 383 4.83 21.38 12.05
N ASP A 384 3.67 20.82 12.38
CA ASP A 384 3.43 19.38 12.32
C ASP A 384 3.19 18.97 10.86
N LEU A 385 4.11 18.14 10.32
CA LEU A 385 4.13 17.65 8.96
C LEU A 385 3.63 16.20 8.85
N THR A 386 2.80 15.73 9.79
CA THR A 386 2.28 14.35 9.81
C THR A 386 1.77 13.91 8.44
N PHE A 387 0.95 14.72 7.80
CA PHE A 387 0.30 14.39 6.52
C PHE A 387 1.04 14.95 5.31
N ALA A 388 2.08 15.75 5.51
CA ALA A 388 2.87 16.31 4.42
C ALA A 388 3.72 15.22 3.75
N GLN A 389 3.56 15.10 2.44
CA GLN A 389 4.29 14.11 1.66
C GLN A 389 5.76 14.49 1.47
N ALA A 390 6.05 15.77 1.34
CA ALA A 390 7.41 16.30 1.21
C ALA A 390 8.18 16.37 2.54
N ARG A 391 7.60 15.97 3.68
CA ARG A 391 8.27 15.96 4.99
C ARG A 391 9.66 15.34 4.91
N SER A 392 10.67 16.00 5.47
CA SER A 392 12.01 15.44 5.61
C SER A 392 12.01 14.21 6.52
N LEU A 393 12.88 13.24 6.22
CA LEU A 393 13.02 12.03 7.00
C LEU A 393 14.07 12.19 8.10
N SER A 394 13.99 11.32 9.12
CA SER A 394 15.04 11.17 10.10
C SER A 394 16.37 10.83 9.41
N PRO A 395 17.45 11.49 9.79
CA PRO A 395 18.79 11.19 9.27
C PRO A 395 19.24 9.76 9.56
N ILE A 396 18.79 9.20 10.68
CA ILE A 396 19.06 7.80 11.05
C ILE A 396 18.45 6.88 10.00
N HIS A 397 17.23 7.18 9.54
CA HIS A 397 16.57 6.40 8.49
C HIS A 397 17.27 6.56 7.12
N LEU A 398 17.73 7.75 6.78
CA LEU A 398 18.49 7.97 5.54
C LEU A 398 19.82 7.21 5.54
N GLU A 399 20.50 7.16 6.69
CA GLU A 399 21.71 6.36 6.86
C GLU A 399 21.43 4.86 6.80
N TYR A 400 20.31 4.41 7.38
CA TYR A 400 19.83 3.02 7.23
C TYR A 400 19.64 2.66 5.75
N GLN A 401 18.99 3.52 4.96
CA GLN A 401 18.81 3.32 3.52
C GLN A 401 20.15 3.27 2.77
N ARG A 402 21.14 4.09 3.18
CA ARG A 402 22.49 4.07 2.61
C ARG A 402 23.16 2.73 2.87
N ASN A 403 23.10 2.23 4.09
CA ASN A 403 23.67 0.94 4.46
C ASN A 403 22.97 -0.22 3.73
N LEU A 404 21.66 -0.10 3.48
CA LEU A 404 20.90 -1.04 2.68
C LEU A 404 21.19 -0.92 1.18
N GLY A 405 21.88 0.12 0.71
CA GLY A 405 22.18 0.34 -0.71
C GLY A 405 20.97 0.88 -1.51
N VAL A 406 19.95 1.41 -0.81
CA VAL A 406 18.75 2.00 -1.40
C VAL A 406 18.92 3.51 -1.50
N ASN A 407 18.52 4.11 -2.63
CA ASN A 407 18.48 5.56 -2.81
C ASN A 407 17.04 6.08 -2.80
N GLY A 408 16.28 5.82 -3.85
CA GLY A 408 14.85 6.13 -3.88
C GLY A 408 14.02 5.10 -3.15
N SER A 409 13.03 5.52 -2.37
CA SER A 409 12.13 4.59 -1.68
C SER A 409 10.72 5.14 -1.50
N MET A 410 9.76 4.23 -1.40
CA MET A 410 8.38 4.54 -1.04
C MET A 410 7.86 3.46 -0.11
N SER A 411 7.13 3.86 0.92
CA SER A 411 6.42 2.94 1.79
C SER A 411 4.93 3.31 1.81
N VAL A 412 4.07 2.32 1.69
CA VAL A 412 2.62 2.47 1.80
C VAL A 412 2.12 1.53 2.89
N SER A 413 1.31 2.06 3.79
CA SER A 413 0.73 1.30 4.91
C SER A 413 -0.32 0.32 4.43
N ILE A 414 -0.28 -0.88 4.98
CA ILE A 414 -1.32 -1.90 4.82
C ILE A 414 -2.08 -1.94 6.14
N LEU A 415 -3.29 -1.36 6.15
CA LEU A 415 -4.13 -1.24 7.34
C LEU A 415 -5.26 -2.26 7.27
N VAL A 416 -5.21 -3.29 8.13
CA VAL A 416 -6.25 -4.32 8.22
C VAL A 416 -7.05 -4.08 9.49
N GLY A 417 -8.36 -3.88 9.36
CA GLY A 417 -9.21 -3.56 10.51
C GLY A 417 -8.85 -2.26 11.23
N GLY A 418 -8.16 -1.32 10.54
CA GLY A 418 -7.66 -0.07 11.14
C GLY A 418 -6.32 -0.20 11.86
N ALA A 419 -5.78 -1.41 12.01
CA ALA A 419 -4.46 -1.67 12.58
C ALA A 419 -3.37 -1.77 11.51
N LEU A 420 -2.16 -1.34 11.83
CA LEU A 420 -1.01 -1.49 10.95
C LEU A 420 -0.59 -2.96 10.89
N TRP A 421 -0.97 -3.62 9.81
CA TRP A 421 -0.64 -5.01 9.54
C TRP A 421 0.74 -5.16 8.89
N GLY A 422 1.09 -4.22 8.03
CA GLY A 422 2.34 -4.28 7.29
C GLY A 422 2.59 -3.05 6.45
N LEU A 423 3.62 -3.12 5.62
CA LEU A 423 4.00 -2.08 4.68
C LEU A 423 4.25 -2.67 3.29
N MET A 424 3.87 -1.95 2.27
CA MET A 424 4.35 -2.16 0.91
C MET A 424 5.50 -1.20 0.67
N ILE A 425 6.70 -1.72 0.39
CA ILE A 425 7.93 -0.94 0.35
C ILE A 425 8.57 -1.06 -1.03
N GLY A 426 8.72 0.06 -1.71
CA GLY A 426 9.48 0.18 -2.95
C GLY A 426 10.89 0.68 -2.70
N HIS A 427 11.88 0.05 -3.33
CA HIS A 427 13.29 0.40 -3.28
C HIS A 427 13.87 0.63 -4.68
N HIS A 428 14.71 1.64 -4.83
CA HIS A 428 15.40 1.96 -6.07
C HIS A 428 16.87 2.28 -5.78
N ARG A 429 17.78 1.83 -6.65
CA ARG A 429 19.25 2.03 -6.47
C ARG A 429 19.69 3.46 -6.71
N THR A 430 18.95 4.18 -7.51
CA THR A 430 19.21 5.59 -7.86
C THR A 430 18.03 6.47 -7.41
N PRO A 431 18.18 7.80 -7.42
CA PRO A 431 17.04 8.68 -7.21
C PRO A 431 15.88 8.32 -8.12
N HIS A 432 14.68 8.26 -7.54
CA HIS A 432 13.50 7.79 -8.25
C HIS A 432 12.27 8.63 -7.92
N TYR A 433 11.75 9.33 -8.94
CA TYR A 433 10.56 10.15 -8.83
C TYR A 433 9.32 9.34 -9.22
N VAL A 434 8.35 9.32 -8.34
CA VAL A 434 7.03 8.72 -8.57
C VAL A 434 5.98 9.84 -8.59
N PRO A 435 5.24 10.04 -9.69
CA PRO A 435 4.22 11.08 -9.76
C PRO A 435 3.13 10.93 -8.69
N PRO A 436 2.50 12.03 -8.23
CA PRO A 436 1.45 11.99 -7.20
C PRO A 436 0.28 11.06 -7.51
N GLU A 437 -0.13 10.98 -8.78
CA GLU A 437 -1.18 10.06 -9.24
C GLU A 437 -0.76 8.60 -9.06
N THR A 438 0.48 8.28 -9.39
CA THR A 438 1.03 6.92 -9.22
C THR A 438 1.20 6.56 -7.75
N ARG A 439 1.60 7.53 -6.89
CA ARG A 439 1.62 7.33 -5.43
C ARG A 439 0.21 7.02 -4.90
N SER A 440 -0.79 7.73 -5.40
CA SER A 440 -2.21 7.48 -5.07
C SER A 440 -2.65 6.11 -5.57
N ALA A 441 -2.30 5.73 -6.80
CA ALA A 441 -2.58 4.41 -7.36
C ALA A 441 -1.98 3.29 -6.51
N ALA A 442 -0.73 3.42 -6.08
CA ALA A 442 -0.08 2.45 -5.18
C ALA A 442 -0.80 2.35 -3.83
N THR A 443 -1.33 3.46 -3.32
CA THR A 443 -2.14 3.45 -2.10
C THR A 443 -3.45 2.68 -2.29
N VAL A 444 -4.11 2.83 -3.43
CA VAL A 444 -5.33 2.07 -3.77
C VAL A 444 -5.03 0.57 -3.86
N VAL A 445 -3.89 0.19 -4.46
CA VAL A 445 -3.45 -1.21 -4.51
C VAL A 445 -3.20 -1.76 -3.11
N ALA A 446 -2.55 -0.99 -2.23
CA ALA A 446 -2.31 -1.39 -0.84
C ALA A 446 -3.64 -1.54 -0.05
N ASP A 447 -4.60 -0.65 -0.25
CA ASP A 447 -5.93 -0.75 0.35
C ASP A 447 -6.70 -1.98 -0.17
N ALA A 448 -6.65 -2.26 -1.47
CA ALA A 448 -7.24 -3.44 -2.05
C ALA A 448 -6.60 -4.74 -1.54
N PHE A 449 -5.28 -4.74 -1.38
CA PHE A 449 -4.55 -5.84 -0.75
C PHE A 449 -4.94 -6.01 0.71
N ALA A 450 -5.04 -4.92 1.49
CA ALA A 450 -5.47 -4.97 2.90
C ALA A 450 -6.88 -5.58 3.05
N MET A 451 -7.79 -5.24 2.15
CA MET A 451 -9.12 -5.86 2.12
C MET A 451 -9.05 -7.36 1.82
N ARG A 452 -8.19 -7.75 0.86
CA ARG A 452 -8.03 -9.17 0.52
C ARG A 452 -7.42 -9.95 1.68
N VAL A 453 -6.43 -9.38 2.37
CA VAL A 453 -5.87 -9.95 3.61
C VAL A 453 -6.97 -10.17 4.66
N HIS A 454 -7.77 -9.14 4.91
CA HIS A 454 -8.87 -9.23 5.88
C HIS A 454 -9.86 -10.34 5.54
N GLU A 455 -10.23 -10.45 4.27
CA GLU A 455 -11.13 -11.50 3.78
C GLU A 455 -10.50 -12.89 3.96
N LEU A 456 -9.27 -13.10 3.50
CA LEU A 456 -8.59 -14.40 3.55
C LEU A 456 -8.33 -14.85 4.99
N GLU A 457 -7.82 -13.96 5.84
CA GLU A 457 -7.58 -14.26 7.27
C GLU A 457 -8.90 -14.48 8.00
N GLY A 458 -9.93 -13.70 7.70
CA GLY A 458 -11.25 -13.86 8.29
C GLY A 458 -11.91 -15.19 7.94
N VAL A 459 -11.88 -15.58 6.67
CA VAL A 459 -12.42 -16.87 6.20
C VAL A 459 -11.66 -18.05 6.82
N ARG A 460 -10.32 -17.95 6.91
CA ARG A 460 -9.49 -18.99 7.53
C ARG A 460 -9.85 -19.15 9.01
N LEU A 461 -9.81 -18.03 9.74
CA LEU A 461 -10.12 -18.04 11.18
C LEU A 461 -11.54 -18.55 11.46
N TRP A 462 -12.50 -18.10 10.65
CA TRP A 462 -13.88 -18.56 10.80
C TRP A 462 -14.00 -20.08 10.58
N ARG A 463 -13.35 -20.65 9.56
CA ARG A 463 -13.33 -22.08 9.28
C ARG A 463 -12.75 -22.88 10.46
N GLU A 464 -11.58 -22.45 10.92
CA GLU A 464 -10.91 -23.07 12.08
C GLU A 464 -11.81 -23.05 13.32
N GLN A 465 -12.46 -21.92 13.61
CA GLN A 465 -13.37 -21.79 14.72
C GLN A 465 -14.59 -22.71 14.58
N GLN A 466 -15.19 -22.79 13.40
CA GLN A 466 -16.33 -23.65 13.14
C GLN A 466 -15.99 -25.15 13.32
N GLU A 467 -14.84 -25.57 12.82
CA GLU A 467 -14.36 -26.95 13.01
C GLU A 467 -14.20 -27.29 14.49
N HIS A 468 -13.60 -26.42 15.27
CA HIS A 468 -13.38 -26.65 16.70
C HIS A 468 -14.66 -26.57 17.53
N LEU A 469 -15.58 -25.67 17.19
CA LEU A 469 -16.90 -25.61 17.79
C LEU A 469 -17.73 -26.88 17.49
N ALA A 470 -17.60 -27.43 16.30
CA ALA A 470 -18.24 -28.69 15.96
C ALA A 470 -17.67 -29.84 16.81
N ILE A 471 -16.35 -29.91 16.99
CA ILE A 471 -15.69 -30.90 17.85
C ILE A 471 -16.11 -30.72 19.31
N GLU A 472 -16.05 -29.48 19.82
CA GLU A 472 -16.50 -29.15 21.17
C GLU A 472 -17.96 -29.61 21.41
N SER A 473 -18.86 -29.30 20.48
CA SER A 473 -20.27 -29.71 20.56
C SER A 473 -20.46 -31.23 20.57
N GLU A 474 -19.57 -31.98 19.87
CA GLU A 474 -19.56 -33.47 19.94
C GLU A 474 -19.07 -33.96 21.27
N LEU A 475 -18.03 -33.38 21.85
CA LEU A 475 -17.52 -33.73 23.18
C LEU A 475 -18.51 -33.40 24.26
N VAL A 476 -19.17 -32.24 24.22
CA VAL A 476 -20.24 -31.85 25.14
C VAL A 476 -21.43 -32.83 25.08
N ARG A 477 -21.80 -33.25 23.86
CA ARG A 477 -22.85 -34.28 23.72
C ARG A 477 -22.43 -35.64 24.31
N ALA A 478 -21.15 -36.00 24.16
CA ALA A 478 -20.62 -37.22 24.78
C ALA A 478 -20.65 -37.12 26.31
N LEU A 479 -20.24 -35.98 26.85
CA LEU A 479 -20.32 -35.68 28.29
C LEU A 479 -21.75 -35.73 28.81
N ALA A 480 -22.72 -35.22 28.06
CA ALA A 480 -24.14 -35.24 28.49
C ALA A 480 -24.75 -36.66 28.55
N ARG A 481 -24.14 -37.61 27.86
CA ARG A 481 -24.59 -39.03 27.80
C ARG A 481 -23.81 -39.93 28.72
N SER A 482 -22.78 -39.44 29.40
CA SER A 482 -21.87 -40.20 30.24
C SER A 482 -21.81 -39.61 31.63
N ASP A 483 -21.70 -40.52 32.61
CA ASP A 483 -21.37 -40.17 34.01
C ASP A 483 -19.84 -40.11 34.23
N ASP A 484 -19.04 -40.63 33.25
CA ASP A 484 -17.59 -40.59 33.25
C ASP A 484 -17.09 -39.57 32.26
N PHE A 485 -16.72 -38.37 32.69
CA PHE A 485 -16.20 -37.33 31.85
C PHE A 485 -14.83 -37.66 31.25
N VAL A 486 -14.01 -38.44 31.99
CA VAL A 486 -12.69 -38.85 31.48
C VAL A 486 -12.87 -39.78 30.31
N GLY A 487 -13.70 -40.82 30.43
CA GLY A 487 -14.03 -41.70 29.33
C GLY A 487 -14.66 -40.98 28.16
N ALA A 488 -15.62 -40.07 28.41
CA ALA A 488 -16.31 -39.29 27.40
C ALA A 488 -15.34 -38.39 26.58
N LEU A 489 -14.30 -37.84 27.18
CA LEU A 489 -13.31 -36.95 26.53
C LEU A 489 -12.12 -37.70 25.92
N THR A 490 -11.87 -38.94 26.30
CA THR A 490 -10.68 -39.68 25.91
C THR A 490 -10.96 -40.88 25.00
N THR A 491 -12.23 -41.25 24.80
CA THR A 491 -12.62 -42.41 23.95
C THR A 491 -13.61 -41.95 22.88
N GLY A 492 -13.55 -42.58 21.72
CA GLY A 492 -14.43 -42.27 20.58
C GLY A 492 -13.74 -41.66 19.39
N PRO A 493 -14.49 -41.28 18.35
CA PRO A 493 -13.94 -40.72 17.10
C PRO A 493 -13.39 -39.29 17.27
N ARG A 494 -13.91 -38.53 18.22
CA ARG A 494 -13.42 -37.22 18.64
C ARG A 494 -13.08 -37.27 20.11
N THR A 495 -11.90 -36.78 20.45
CA THR A 495 -11.38 -36.75 21.80
C THR A 495 -10.83 -35.36 22.13
N LEU A 496 -10.41 -35.16 23.39
CA LEU A 496 -9.71 -33.95 23.78
C LEU A 496 -8.54 -33.58 22.87
N LEU A 497 -7.84 -34.60 22.34
CA LEU A 497 -6.73 -34.43 21.41
C LEU A 497 -7.17 -33.84 20.05
N SER A 498 -8.43 -33.94 19.69
CA SER A 498 -8.95 -33.42 18.41
C SER A 498 -9.06 -31.89 18.40
N LEU A 499 -8.88 -31.25 19.54
CA LEU A 499 -8.97 -29.78 19.70
C LEU A 499 -7.59 -29.11 19.53
N PHE A 500 -7.63 -27.91 19.00
CA PHE A 500 -6.54 -26.90 19.00
C PHE A 500 -5.26 -27.30 18.25
N GLY A 501 -5.28 -28.34 17.43
CA GLY A 501 -4.06 -28.80 16.74
C GLY A 501 -2.98 -29.28 17.73
N ALA A 502 -3.39 -29.64 18.95
CA ALA A 502 -2.49 -30.20 19.95
C ALA A 502 -2.03 -31.61 19.55
N THR A 503 -0.77 -31.95 19.82
CA THR A 503 -0.22 -33.29 19.61
C THR A 503 -0.37 -34.15 20.83
N GLY A 504 -0.59 -33.54 21.97
CA GLY A 504 -0.85 -34.20 23.24
C GLY A 504 -1.98 -33.51 24.02
N ALA A 505 -2.76 -34.33 24.75
CA ALA A 505 -3.75 -33.83 25.66
C ALA A 505 -3.79 -34.69 26.94
N ALA A 506 -4.25 -34.10 28.03
CA ALA A 506 -4.41 -34.85 29.28
C ALA A 506 -5.64 -34.36 30.06
N THR A 507 -6.26 -35.30 30.79
CA THR A 507 -7.21 -34.98 31.84
C THR A 507 -6.58 -35.34 33.17
N VAL A 508 -6.58 -34.39 34.10
CA VAL A 508 -6.13 -34.61 35.47
C VAL A 508 -7.36 -34.55 36.37
N SER A 509 -7.58 -35.60 37.12
CA SER A 509 -8.62 -35.67 38.14
C SER A 509 -8.01 -35.95 39.49
N ALA A 510 -8.80 -35.83 40.58
CA ALA A 510 -8.33 -36.16 41.91
C ALA A 510 -7.85 -37.63 42.08
N GLN A 511 -8.22 -38.51 41.15
CA GLN A 511 -7.96 -39.94 41.21
C GLN A 511 -7.04 -40.50 40.11
N ALA A 512 -6.90 -39.82 39.00
CA ALA A 512 -6.14 -40.34 37.87
C ALA A 512 -5.73 -39.26 36.86
N VAL A 513 -4.62 -39.50 36.16
CA VAL A 513 -4.20 -38.79 34.93
C VAL A 513 -4.45 -39.71 33.73
N ARG A 514 -5.13 -39.20 32.74
CA ARG A 514 -5.24 -39.81 31.43
C ARG A 514 -4.54 -38.97 30.37
N VAL A 515 -3.67 -39.53 29.61
CA VAL A 515 -2.92 -38.88 28.55
C VAL A 515 -3.38 -39.40 27.18
N LEU A 516 -3.34 -38.54 26.20
CA LEU A 516 -3.70 -38.80 24.78
C LEU A 516 -2.60 -38.23 23.89
N GLY A 517 -2.25 -38.94 22.85
CA GLY A 517 -1.21 -38.50 21.93
C GLY A 517 0.19 -38.45 22.52
N THR A 518 0.99 -37.48 22.11
CA THR A 518 2.37 -37.30 22.58
C THR A 518 2.41 -36.28 23.70
N THR A 519 2.67 -36.73 24.91
CA THR A 519 2.66 -35.90 26.13
C THR A 519 3.90 -36.14 26.99
N PRO A 520 4.24 -35.28 27.93
CA PRO A 520 5.12 -35.62 29.03
C PRO A 520 4.61 -36.88 29.78
N PRO A 521 5.48 -37.62 30.49
CA PRO A 521 5.06 -38.73 31.33
C PRO A 521 4.00 -38.32 32.36
N ALA A 522 3.13 -39.23 32.75
CA ALA A 522 2.01 -38.96 33.68
C ALA A 522 2.45 -38.29 34.99
N GLU A 523 3.62 -38.63 35.49
CA GLU A 523 4.21 -38.01 36.70
C GLU A 523 4.58 -36.53 36.45
N ALA A 524 5.14 -36.23 35.26
CA ALA A 524 5.43 -34.84 34.88
C ALA A 524 4.15 -34.04 34.65
N VAL A 525 3.10 -34.63 34.07
CA VAL A 525 1.78 -34.00 33.93
C VAL A 525 1.17 -33.66 35.30
N LEU A 526 1.32 -34.50 36.29
CA LEU A 526 0.90 -34.23 37.69
C LEU A 526 1.69 -33.07 38.30
N ALA A 527 3.02 -33.06 38.12
CA ALA A 527 3.87 -31.96 38.58
C ALA A 527 3.49 -30.62 37.92
N ILE A 528 3.18 -30.64 36.64
CA ILE A 528 2.67 -29.45 35.90
C ILE A 528 1.33 -28.99 36.50
N ALA A 529 0.42 -29.90 36.76
CA ALA A 529 -0.88 -29.56 37.38
C ALA A 529 -0.71 -28.95 38.78
N GLU A 530 0.21 -29.46 39.60
CA GLU A 530 0.52 -28.91 40.94
C GLU A 530 1.14 -27.52 40.83
N TRP A 531 2.08 -27.32 39.88
CA TRP A 531 2.67 -26.01 39.59
C TRP A 531 1.60 -24.99 39.20
N LEU A 532 0.68 -25.35 38.29
CA LEU A 532 -0.43 -24.47 37.86
C LEU A 532 -1.31 -24.05 39.02
N ARG A 533 -1.62 -25.00 39.93
CA ARG A 533 -2.42 -24.72 41.16
C ARG A 533 -1.71 -23.76 42.12
N ALA A 534 -0.41 -23.93 42.28
CA ALA A 534 0.40 -23.12 43.17
C ALA A 534 0.70 -21.71 42.62
N THR A 535 0.85 -21.58 41.32
CA THR A 535 1.35 -20.35 40.72
C THR A 535 0.23 -19.39 40.29
N LEU A 536 -0.93 -19.93 39.87
CA LEU A 536 -2.00 -19.12 39.32
C LEU A 536 -2.95 -18.58 40.41
N PRO A 537 -3.32 -17.27 40.33
CA PRO A 537 -4.33 -16.71 41.23
C PRO A 537 -5.67 -17.48 41.15
N PRO A 538 -6.43 -17.57 42.26
CA PRO A 538 -7.68 -18.35 42.32
C PRO A 538 -8.73 -17.96 41.28
N GLU A 539 -8.72 -16.72 40.82
CA GLU A 539 -9.68 -16.18 39.87
C GLU A 539 -9.39 -16.63 38.42
N ARG A 540 -8.18 -17.13 38.17
CA ARG A 540 -7.80 -17.60 36.81
C ARG A 540 -8.34 -19.02 36.58
N THR A 541 -9.18 -19.13 35.52
CA THR A 541 -9.81 -20.41 35.11
C THR A 541 -9.00 -21.16 34.07
N SER A 542 -8.06 -20.48 33.44
CA SER A 542 -7.22 -21.01 32.36
C SER A 542 -5.80 -20.45 32.37
N TYR A 543 -4.90 -21.14 31.69
CA TYR A 543 -3.53 -20.72 31.46
C TYR A 543 -3.11 -21.15 30.06
N ALA A 544 -2.52 -20.24 29.31
CA ALA A 544 -1.96 -20.52 27.98
C ALA A 544 -0.59 -19.88 27.83
N THR A 545 0.35 -20.64 27.29
CA THR A 545 1.67 -20.13 26.93
C THR A 545 2.22 -20.89 25.72
N ALA A 546 2.99 -20.19 24.89
CA ALA A 546 3.75 -20.78 23.80
C ALA A 546 5.21 -21.10 24.18
N GLU A 547 5.67 -20.58 25.34
CA GLU A 547 7.04 -20.72 25.85
C GLU A 547 7.03 -21.44 27.20
N PHE A 548 6.55 -22.68 27.19
CA PHE A 548 6.28 -23.38 28.43
C PHE A 548 7.56 -23.73 29.21
N SER A 549 8.64 -24.07 28.53
CA SER A 549 9.94 -24.34 29.16
C SER A 549 10.54 -23.11 29.85
N ALA A 550 10.27 -21.89 29.36
CA ALA A 550 10.68 -20.65 30.01
C ALA A 550 9.84 -20.37 31.29
N ALA A 551 8.52 -20.60 31.19
CA ALA A 551 7.61 -20.44 32.34
C ALA A 551 7.80 -21.49 33.42
N HIS A 552 8.13 -22.72 33.02
CA HIS A 552 8.32 -23.89 33.88
C HIS A 552 9.59 -24.66 33.53
N PRO A 553 10.80 -24.23 33.97
CA PRO A 553 12.07 -24.85 33.59
C PRO A 553 12.16 -26.38 33.76
N PRO A 554 11.50 -27.02 34.75
CA PRO A 554 11.51 -28.48 34.82
C PRO A 554 10.89 -29.19 33.62
N SER A 555 10.10 -28.50 32.80
CA SER A 555 9.52 -29.04 31.56
C SER A 555 10.43 -28.92 30.33
N ALA A 556 11.60 -28.31 30.46
CA ALA A 556 12.53 -28.15 29.35
C ALA A 556 12.93 -29.46 28.63
N PRO A 557 13.08 -30.60 29.34
CA PRO A 557 13.33 -31.90 28.69
C PRO A 557 12.22 -32.39 27.77
N TYR A 558 11.02 -31.83 27.89
CA TYR A 558 9.82 -32.23 27.16
C TYR A 558 9.45 -31.27 26.03
N GLY A 559 10.37 -30.41 25.55
CA GLY A 559 10.11 -29.43 24.49
C GLY A 559 9.51 -30.05 23.23
N ASP A 560 9.99 -31.24 22.86
CA ASP A 560 9.50 -31.99 21.70
C ASP A 560 7.99 -32.34 21.73
N CYS A 561 7.35 -32.30 22.91
CA CYS A 561 5.93 -32.60 23.06
C CYS A 561 5.16 -31.52 23.85
N ALA A 562 5.86 -30.68 24.62
CA ALA A 562 5.28 -29.67 25.50
C ALA A 562 6.03 -28.35 25.45
N GLY A 563 6.34 -27.85 24.24
CA GLY A 563 6.85 -26.50 24.02
C GLY A 563 5.82 -25.42 24.40
N GLY A 564 4.54 -25.72 24.19
CA GLY A 564 3.39 -24.90 24.60
C GLY A 564 2.37 -25.67 25.41
N LEU A 565 1.67 -24.93 26.28
CA LEU A 565 0.65 -25.47 27.17
C LEU A 565 -0.62 -24.61 27.15
N LEU A 566 -1.78 -25.26 27.00
CA LEU A 566 -3.08 -24.71 27.32
C LEU A 566 -3.68 -25.58 28.46
N ALA A 567 -4.10 -24.94 29.54
CA ALA A 567 -4.74 -25.56 30.66
C ALA A 567 -6.08 -24.89 31.00
N ALA A 568 -7.09 -25.68 31.35
CA ALA A 568 -8.38 -25.18 31.83
C ALA A 568 -8.77 -25.94 33.12
N PHE A 569 -9.10 -25.20 34.19
CA PHE A 569 -9.60 -25.72 35.43
C PHE A 569 -11.10 -26.01 35.31
N VAL A 570 -11.49 -27.19 35.70
CA VAL A 570 -12.89 -27.66 35.60
C VAL A 570 -13.74 -27.17 36.77
N ASP A 571 -13.15 -27.11 37.98
CA ASP A 571 -13.86 -26.79 39.22
C ASP A 571 -13.15 -25.69 40.02
N ALA A 572 -13.88 -25.00 40.89
CA ALA A 572 -13.35 -23.96 41.76
C ALA A 572 -12.25 -24.46 42.70
N ASP A 573 -12.33 -25.73 43.13
CA ASP A 573 -11.31 -26.37 43.94
C ASP A 573 -10.06 -26.77 43.18
N ARG A 574 -10.09 -26.62 41.83
CA ARG A 574 -8.99 -26.91 40.90
C ARG A 574 -8.48 -28.37 40.98
N ARG A 575 -9.34 -29.29 41.36
CA ARG A 575 -9.00 -30.70 41.42
C ARG A 575 -8.94 -31.36 40.07
N ASN A 576 -9.76 -30.86 39.12
CA ASN A 576 -9.89 -31.37 37.79
C ASN A 576 -9.35 -30.36 36.79
N LEU A 577 -8.48 -30.81 35.87
CA LEU A 577 -7.89 -29.99 34.80
C LEU A 577 -7.97 -30.69 33.46
N LEU A 578 -8.11 -29.89 32.43
CA LEU A 578 -7.91 -30.28 31.05
C LEU A 578 -6.63 -29.62 30.54
N LEU A 579 -5.76 -30.39 29.90
CA LEU A 579 -4.45 -29.92 29.41
C LEU A 579 -4.30 -30.26 27.94
N TRP A 580 -3.73 -29.34 27.20
CA TRP A 580 -3.32 -29.54 25.78
C TRP A 580 -1.87 -29.13 25.64
N PHE A 581 -1.12 -29.96 24.93
CA PHE A 581 0.31 -29.75 24.68
C PHE A 581 0.56 -29.59 23.22
N ARG A 582 1.40 -28.62 22.88
CA ARG A 582 1.97 -28.45 21.55
C ARG A 582 3.47 -28.67 21.60
N PRO A 583 4.07 -29.34 20.61
CA PRO A 583 5.52 -29.43 20.52
C PRO A 583 6.13 -28.05 20.32
N GLU A 584 7.40 -27.91 20.67
CA GLU A 584 8.14 -26.78 20.15
C GLU A 584 8.20 -26.87 18.62
N VAL A 585 8.11 -25.73 17.99
CA VAL A 585 8.36 -25.60 16.56
C VAL A 585 9.76 -24.98 16.41
N PRO A 586 10.80 -25.83 16.22
CA PRO A 586 12.12 -25.28 15.95
C PRO A 586 12.01 -24.38 14.72
N SER A 587 12.13 -23.09 14.92
CA SER A 587 12.04 -22.14 13.83
C SER A 587 13.41 -21.50 13.59
N THR A 588 13.79 -21.48 12.34
CA THR A 588 14.98 -20.78 11.90
C THR A 588 14.53 -19.40 11.42
N VAL A 589 14.80 -18.39 12.23
CA VAL A 589 14.54 -17.01 11.84
C VAL A 589 15.78 -16.49 11.11
N THR A 590 15.60 -16.16 9.84
CA THR A 590 16.67 -15.55 9.05
C THR A 590 16.52 -14.03 9.12
N TRP A 591 17.40 -13.41 9.89
CA TRP A 591 17.44 -11.97 10.03
C TRP A 591 18.23 -11.31 8.88
N GLY A 592 17.78 -10.15 8.45
CA GLY A 592 18.58 -9.30 7.56
C GLY A 592 19.67 -8.54 8.34
N GLY A 593 20.61 -9.27 8.95
CA GLY A 593 21.65 -8.80 9.83
C GLY A 593 21.44 -9.16 11.30
N ASP A 594 22.44 -9.08 12.17
CA ASP A 594 22.33 -9.37 13.61
C ASP A 594 21.24 -8.46 14.23
N PRO A 595 20.16 -9.03 14.80
CA PRO A 595 19.06 -8.25 15.39
C PRO A 595 19.49 -7.46 16.64
N ARG A 596 20.63 -7.86 17.27
CA ARG A 596 21.20 -7.17 18.44
C ARG A 596 21.94 -5.93 17.95
N LYS A 597 21.48 -4.73 18.31
CA LYS A 597 22.19 -3.49 17.97
C LYS A 597 23.50 -3.40 18.77
N PRO A 598 24.64 -3.23 18.09
CA PRO A 598 25.86 -2.89 18.82
C PRO A 598 25.71 -1.47 19.38
N VAL A 599 25.71 -1.34 20.68
CA VAL A 599 25.93 -0.06 21.36
C VAL A 599 27.42 0.24 21.26
N LEU A 600 27.81 1.11 20.35
CA LEU A 600 29.20 1.59 20.31
C LEU A 600 29.36 2.62 21.43
N ALA A 601 29.92 2.17 22.54
CA ALA A 601 30.45 3.04 23.57
C ALA A 601 31.77 3.69 23.05
N GLY A 602 31.65 4.90 22.53
CA GLY A 602 32.79 5.77 22.25
C GLY A 602 32.93 6.86 23.31
N SER A 603 34.05 7.53 23.40
CA SER A 603 34.33 8.64 24.32
C SER A 603 33.52 9.93 24.06
N GLY A 604 32.31 9.82 23.54
CA GLY A 604 31.32 10.83 23.28
C GLY A 604 29.93 10.34 23.65
N PRO A 605 28.86 11.18 23.59
CA PRO A 605 27.50 10.75 23.84
C PRO A 605 27.17 9.57 22.90
N ALA A 606 26.63 8.48 23.47
CA ALA A 606 26.33 7.26 22.72
C ALA A 606 25.36 7.59 21.60
N VAL A 607 25.81 7.49 20.34
CA VAL A 607 24.99 7.69 19.15
C VAL A 607 24.50 6.31 18.70
N LEU A 608 23.21 6.10 18.69
CA LEU A 608 22.61 4.94 18.08
C LEU A 608 22.81 5.01 16.56
N LEU A 609 23.72 4.20 16.06
CA LEU A 609 23.92 4.06 14.62
C LEU A 609 22.95 3.02 14.07
N PRO A 610 22.38 3.26 12.87
CA PRO A 610 21.60 2.24 12.18
C PRO A 610 22.50 1.04 11.83
N ARG A 611 21.86 -0.13 11.66
CA ARG A 611 22.60 -1.35 11.27
C ARG A 611 23.46 -1.10 10.04
N ARG A 612 24.68 -1.63 10.09
CA ARG A 612 25.65 -1.54 8.99
C ARG A 612 25.67 -2.78 8.10
N SER A 613 25.26 -3.94 8.62
CA SER A 613 25.23 -5.20 7.87
C SER A 613 23.80 -5.70 7.75
N PHE A 614 23.46 -6.14 6.56
CA PHE A 614 22.22 -6.83 6.20
C PHE A 614 22.52 -8.23 5.67
N GLU A 615 23.69 -8.79 6.00
CA GLU A 615 24.00 -10.17 5.70
C GLU A 615 23.08 -11.11 6.47
N ARG A 616 22.73 -12.23 5.87
CA ARG A 616 21.85 -13.22 6.49
C ARG A 616 22.44 -13.68 7.82
N TRP A 617 21.71 -13.47 8.90
CA TRP A 617 22.01 -13.97 10.23
C TRP A 617 20.93 -14.93 10.66
N VAL A 618 21.33 -16.14 10.98
CA VAL A 618 20.41 -17.24 11.27
C VAL A 618 20.31 -17.43 12.77
N GLU A 619 19.11 -17.33 13.30
CA GLU A 619 18.79 -17.61 14.68
C GLU A 619 17.91 -18.85 14.76
N GLU A 620 18.40 -19.86 15.45
CA GLU A 620 17.57 -21.00 15.82
C GLU A 620 16.79 -20.65 17.09
N ARG A 621 15.47 -20.62 16.99
CA ARG A 621 14.56 -20.49 18.14
C ARG A 621 14.07 -21.86 18.50
N ARG A 622 14.31 -22.25 19.76
CA ARG A 622 13.81 -23.47 20.38
C ARG A 622 12.99 -23.14 21.62
N GLY A 623 12.20 -24.09 22.10
CA GLY A 623 11.38 -23.91 23.29
C GLY A 623 10.10 -23.10 23.08
N VAL A 624 9.76 -22.76 21.82
CA VAL A 624 8.56 -21.98 21.46
C VAL A 624 7.65 -22.83 20.60
N SER A 625 6.37 -22.91 20.95
CA SER A 625 5.34 -23.56 20.15
C SER A 625 4.52 -22.54 19.37
N GLU A 626 3.61 -23.01 18.53
CA GLU A 626 2.53 -22.18 18.02
C GLU A 626 1.67 -21.67 19.18
N PRO A 627 1.39 -20.34 19.29
CA PRO A 627 0.60 -19.80 20.38
C PRO A 627 -0.85 -20.25 20.32
N PHE A 628 -1.48 -20.41 21.48
CA PHE A 628 -2.91 -20.66 21.57
C PHE A 628 -3.69 -19.34 21.40
N ALA A 629 -4.58 -19.32 20.42
CA ALA A 629 -5.41 -18.14 20.15
C ALA A 629 -6.44 -17.92 21.28
N PRO A 630 -6.87 -16.67 21.53
CA PRO A 630 -7.88 -16.38 22.58
C PRO A 630 -9.17 -17.19 22.45
N TRP A 631 -9.64 -17.45 21.22
CA TRP A 631 -10.81 -18.26 20.98
C TRP A 631 -10.60 -19.75 21.34
N GLN A 632 -9.39 -20.28 21.23
CA GLN A 632 -9.04 -21.64 21.66
C GLN A 632 -9.07 -21.74 23.17
N VAL A 633 -8.57 -20.73 23.86
CA VAL A 633 -8.67 -20.64 25.34
C VAL A 633 -10.13 -20.59 25.75
N ALA A 634 -10.95 -19.78 25.06
CA ALA A 634 -12.38 -19.69 25.35
C ALA A 634 -13.11 -21.04 25.16
N ILE A 635 -12.80 -21.79 24.09
CA ILE A 635 -13.35 -23.11 23.87
C ILE A 635 -12.88 -24.10 24.95
N ALA A 636 -11.60 -24.03 25.37
CA ALA A 636 -11.08 -24.86 26.47
C ALA A 636 -11.79 -24.58 27.79
N GLU A 637 -12.05 -23.31 28.11
CA GLU A 637 -12.81 -22.91 29.30
C GLU A 637 -14.27 -23.36 29.22
N ALA A 638 -14.91 -23.20 28.06
CA ALA A 638 -16.27 -23.67 27.82
C ALA A 638 -16.38 -25.20 28.01
N LEU A 639 -15.40 -25.95 27.51
CA LEU A 639 -15.34 -27.38 27.69
C LEU A 639 -15.14 -27.76 29.17
N ALA A 640 -14.27 -27.04 29.89
CA ALA A 640 -14.06 -27.27 31.34
C ALA A 640 -15.34 -27.00 32.13
N GLN A 641 -16.11 -25.98 31.79
CA GLN A 641 -17.41 -25.68 32.39
C GLN A 641 -18.44 -26.79 32.09
N ALA A 642 -18.43 -27.35 30.87
CA ALA A 642 -19.31 -28.46 30.54
C ALA A 642 -18.99 -29.71 31.35
N VAL A 643 -17.70 -29.96 31.61
CA VAL A 643 -17.26 -31.05 32.50
C VAL A 643 -17.73 -30.80 33.95
N GLU A 644 -17.63 -29.55 34.44
CA GLU A 644 -18.16 -29.17 35.75
C GLU A 644 -19.66 -29.48 35.86
N GLY A 645 -20.43 -29.14 34.80
CA GLY A 645 -21.88 -29.41 34.74
C GLY A 645 -22.22 -30.93 34.84
N VAL A 646 -21.36 -31.81 34.28
CA VAL A 646 -21.49 -33.26 34.40
C VAL A 646 -21.17 -33.70 35.81
N VAL A 647 -20.17 -33.11 36.42
CA VAL A 647 -19.72 -33.41 37.79
C VAL A 647 -20.77 -32.98 38.84
N LEU A 648 -21.43 -31.88 38.62
CA LEU A 648 -22.39 -31.29 39.55
C LEU A 648 -23.85 -31.80 39.38
N ARG A 649 -24.09 -32.64 38.42
CA ARG A 649 -25.39 -33.24 38.04
C ARG A 649 -26.71 -32.46 38.25
N GLN A 650 -27.46 -32.32 37.15
CA GLN A 650 -28.93 -32.19 37.00
C GLN A 650 -29.59 -30.81 37.05
N ARG A 651 -29.02 -29.77 37.55
CA ARG A 651 -29.78 -28.52 37.69
C ARG A 651 -29.60 -27.46 36.61
N ARG A 652 -28.60 -27.61 35.74
CA ARG A 652 -28.24 -26.53 34.80
C ARG A 652 -28.39 -26.90 33.30
N LYS A 653 -28.91 -28.04 32.95
CA LYS A 653 -28.98 -28.53 31.56
C LYS A 653 -29.67 -27.58 30.58
N ILE A 654 -30.66 -26.80 31.05
CA ILE A 654 -31.41 -25.86 30.19
C ILE A 654 -30.65 -24.54 30.02
N ALA A 655 -30.00 -24.02 31.06
CA ALA A 655 -29.26 -22.77 31.02
C ALA A 655 -27.99 -22.91 30.17
N GLU A 656 -27.38 -24.08 30.19
CA GLU A 656 -26.15 -24.38 29.43
C GLU A 656 -26.37 -24.49 27.91
N LEU A 657 -27.49 -25.13 27.53
CA LEU A 657 -27.91 -25.17 26.14
C LEU A 657 -28.22 -23.76 25.56
N THR A 658 -28.77 -22.91 26.40
CA THR A 658 -29.07 -21.51 26.03
C THR A 658 -27.79 -20.68 25.88
N GLY A 659 -26.77 -20.94 26.71
CA GLY A 659 -25.44 -20.32 26.59
C GLY A 659 -24.70 -20.69 25.30
N LEU A 660 -24.75 -21.99 24.95
CA LEU A 660 -24.18 -22.50 23.73
C LEU A 660 -24.85 -21.94 22.45
N LEU A 661 -26.18 -21.73 22.51
CA LEU A 661 -26.94 -21.09 21.44
C LEU A 661 -26.58 -19.62 21.30
N ALA A 662 -26.36 -18.92 22.40
CA ALA A 662 -25.98 -17.51 22.40
C ALA A 662 -24.56 -17.30 21.82
N ASP A 663 -23.60 -18.21 22.07
CA ASP A 663 -22.26 -18.14 21.52
C ASP A 663 -22.25 -18.43 20.01
N LYS A 664 -23.10 -19.36 19.56
CA LYS A 664 -23.32 -19.63 18.13
C LYS A 664 -24.01 -18.45 17.45
N GLU A 665 -24.97 -17.81 18.12
CA GLU A 665 -25.61 -16.59 17.62
C GLU A 665 -24.61 -15.42 17.56
N ARG A 666 -23.74 -15.30 18.57
CA ARG A 666 -22.69 -14.26 18.57
C ARG A 666 -21.68 -14.46 17.43
N LEU A 667 -21.29 -15.70 17.14
CA LEU A 667 -20.42 -16.04 16.02
C LEU A 667 -21.10 -15.79 14.66
N LEU A 668 -22.40 -16.07 14.57
CA LEU A 668 -23.21 -15.74 13.39
C LEU A 668 -23.32 -14.22 13.20
N VAL A 669 -23.57 -13.48 14.28
CA VAL A 669 -23.63 -12.02 14.27
C VAL A 669 -22.24 -11.42 13.91
N GLN A 670 -21.16 -12.00 14.44
CA GLN A 670 -19.80 -11.58 14.11
C GLN A 670 -19.47 -11.87 12.64
N LYS A 671 -19.93 -13.00 12.12
CA LYS A 671 -19.86 -13.31 10.67
C LYS A 671 -20.61 -12.27 9.83
N ASP A 672 -21.84 -11.95 10.24
CA ASP A 672 -22.65 -10.98 9.49
C ASP A 672 -22.09 -9.56 9.55
N LEU A 673 -21.51 -9.18 10.70
CA LEU A 673 -20.79 -7.92 10.85
C LEU A 673 -19.54 -7.87 9.95
N LEU A 674 -18.74 -8.94 9.94
CA LEU A 674 -17.56 -9.04 9.08
C LEU A 674 -17.92 -8.98 7.59
N THR A 675 -18.99 -9.67 7.20
CA THR A 675 -19.48 -9.65 5.82
C THR A 675 -19.89 -8.23 5.41
N ARG A 676 -20.69 -7.55 6.24
CA ARG A 676 -21.10 -6.15 5.99
C ARG A 676 -19.93 -5.17 5.93
N GLU A 677 -18.92 -5.36 6.78
CA GLU A 677 -17.74 -4.48 6.77
C GLU A 677 -16.90 -4.66 5.48
N ILE A 678 -16.80 -5.90 5.00
CA ILE A 678 -16.14 -6.20 3.71
C ILE A 678 -16.88 -5.47 2.58
N ASP A 679 -18.21 -5.54 2.57
CA ASP A 679 -19.04 -4.91 1.55
C ASP A 679 -18.88 -3.40 1.50
N HIS A 680 -18.91 -2.76 2.68
CA HIS A 680 -18.66 -1.33 2.78
C HIS A 680 -17.26 -0.93 2.27
N ARG A 681 -16.25 -1.75 2.53
CA ARG A 681 -14.87 -1.48 2.09
C ARG A 681 -14.70 -1.68 0.59
N VAL A 682 -15.31 -2.70 0.02
CA VAL A 682 -15.34 -2.89 -1.45
C VAL A 682 -16.03 -1.70 -2.11
N LYS A 683 -17.20 -1.28 -1.59
CA LYS A 683 -17.93 -0.11 -2.07
C LYS A 683 -17.10 1.17 -2.00
N ASN A 684 -16.47 1.43 -0.85
CA ASN A 684 -15.62 2.60 -0.66
C ASN A 684 -14.44 2.61 -1.64
N SER A 685 -13.84 1.46 -1.89
CA SER A 685 -12.73 1.35 -2.83
C SER A 685 -13.15 1.58 -4.27
N LEU A 686 -14.31 1.04 -4.67
CA LEU A 686 -14.89 1.29 -5.99
C LEU A 686 -15.28 2.76 -6.14
N GLN A 687 -15.76 3.42 -5.08
CA GLN A 687 -16.04 4.86 -5.06
C GLN A 687 -14.76 5.70 -5.20
N ILE A 688 -13.68 5.34 -4.49
CA ILE A 688 -12.38 6.00 -4.60
C ILE A 688 -11.82 5.86 -6.02
N VAL A 689 -11.87 4.67 -6.59
CA VAL A 689 -11.44 4.42 -7.98
C VAL A 689 -12.29 5.24 -8.95
N SER A 690 -13.60 5.27 -8.76
CA SER A 690 -14.53 6.06 -9.60
C SER A 690 -14.25 7.56 -9.46
N ALA A 691 -14.04 8.07 -8.24
CA ALA A 691 -13.70 9.47 -8.00
C ALA A 691 -12.35 9.84 -8.65
N PHE A 692 -11.36 8.97 -8.55
CA PHE A 692 -10.06 9.15 -9.21
C PHE A 692 -10.21 9.20 -10.75
N LEU A 693 -10.99 8.29 -11.33
CA LEU A 693 -11.29 8.30 -12.76
C LEU A 693 -12.00 9.57 -13.22
N GLN A 694 -12.97 10.05 -12.42
CA GLN A 694 -13.66 11.31 -12.70
C GLN A 694 -12.74 12.53 -12.58
N MET A 695 -11.81 12.52 -11.63
CA MET A 695 -10.80 13.57 -11.47
C MET A 695 -9.86 13.60 -12.69
N GLN A 696 -9.36 12.44 -13.14
CA GLN A 696 -8.54 12.33 -14.33
C GLN A 696 -9.27 12.82 -15.57
N ARG A 697 -10.54 12.48 -15.73
CA ARG A 697 -11.41 12.98 -16.82
C ARG A 697 -11.46 14.50 -16.88
N ARG A 698 -11.48 15.20 -15.73
CA ARG A 698 -11.51 16.67 -15.68
C ARG A 698 -10.19 17.32 -16.07
N GLN A 699 -9.06 16.64 -15.88
CA GLN A 699 -7.72 17.16 -16.11
C GLN A 699 -7.23 16.97 -17.56
N VAL A 700 -7.80 16.05 -18.30
CA VAL A 700 -7.44 15.76 -19.69
C VAL A 700 -8.16 16.71 -20.62
N ALA A 701 -7.42 17.33 -21.55
CA ALA A 701 -7.97 18.27 -22.55
C ALA A 701 -8.56 17.55 -23.77
N ASP A 702 -7.97 16.39 -24.13
CA ASP A 702 -8.37 15.63 -25.30
C ASP A 702 -9.77 15.00 -25.17
N PRO A 703 -10.70 15.27 -26.10
CA PRO A 703 -12.05 14.72 -26.09
C PRO A 703 -12.10 13.19 -26.12
N ALA A 704 -11.19 12.54 -26.85
CA ALA A 704 -11.15 11.08 -26.96
C ALA A 704 -10.70 10.45 -25.63
N ALA A 705 -9.71 11.02 -24.98
CA ALA A 705 -9.26 10.59 -23.65
C ALA A 705 -10.32 10.86 -22.57
N LYS A 706 -11.06 11.99 -22.65
CA LYS A 706 -12.22 12.26 -21.77
C LYS A 706 -13.29 11.20 -21.89
N ALA A 707 -13.59 10.76 -23.11
CA ALA A 707 -14.56 9.70 -23.37
C ALA A 707 -14.10 8.36 -22.80
N ALA A 708 -12.82 8.00 -22.95
CA ALA A 708 -12.25 6.78 -22.42
C ALA A 708 -12.29 6.74 -20.87
N PHE A 709 -12.01 7.86 -20.18
CA PHE A 709 -12.15 7.96 -18.74
C PHE A 709 -13.59 7.88 -18.28
N ALA A 710 -14.52 8.50 -19.02
CA ALA A 710 -15.95 8.41 -18.72
C ALA A 710 -16.44 6.96 -18.81
N GLU A 711 -16.02 6.24 -19.84
CA GLU A 711 -16.33 4.84 -20.05
C GLU A 711 -15.76 3.94 -18.94
N THR A 712 -14.50 4.15 -18.57
CA THR A 712 -13.86 3.39 -17.48
C THR A 712 -14.56 3.65 -16.15
N ALA A 713 -14.92 4.90 -15.87
CA ALA A 713 -15.67 5.26 -14.66
C ALA A 713 -17.06 4.61 -14.65
N ALA A 714 -17.75 4.57 -15.80
CA ALA A 714 -19.04 3.91 -15.94
C ALA A 714 -18.95 2.40 -15.68
N ARG A 715 -17.89 1.74 -16.17
CA ARG A 715 -17.61 0.33 -15.90
C ARG A 715 -17.38 0.05 -14.41
N VAL A 716 -16.55 0.86 -13.75
CA VAL A 716 -16.31 0.74 -12.30
C VAL A 716 -17.60 0.93 -11.51
N MET A 717 -18.44 1.90 -11.91
CA MET A 717 -19.74 2.14 -11.28
C MET A 717 -20.73 1.02 -11.55
N SER A 718 -20.70 0.41 -12.73
CA SER A 718 -21.52 -0.76 -13.06
C SER A 718 -21.15 -1.95 -12.16
N VAL A 719 -19.86 -2.22 -11.98
CA VAL A 719 -19.36 -3.22 -11.02
C VAL A 719 -19.85 -2.92 -9.59
N ALA A 720 -19.76 -1.66 -9.17
CA ALA A 720 -20.20 -1.24 -7.84
C ALA A 720 -21.71 -1.42 -7.65
N ARG A 721 -22.52 -1.12 -8.65
CA ARG A 721 -23.99 -1.29 -8.61
C ARG A 721 -24.41 -2.75 -8.65
N VAL A 722 -23.78 -3.55 -9.49
CA VAL A 722 -23.98 -5.00 -9.49
C VAL A 722 -23.65 -5.55 -8.09
N HIS A 723 -22.58 -5.09 -7.48
CA HIS A 723 -22.24 -5.44 -6.11
C HIS A 723 -23.32 -4.98 -5.09
N ASP A 724 -23.83 -3.76 -5.21
CA ASP A 724 -24.90 -3.23 -4.33
C ASP A 724 -26.24 -3.94 -4.51
N SER A 725 -26.69 -4.17 -5.74
CA SER A 725 -27.98 -4.80 -6.03
C SER A 725 -28.03 -6.26 -5.60
N LEU A 726 -26.89 -6.93 -5.63
CA LEU A 726 -26.74 -8.34 -5.28
C LEU A 726 -26.70 -8.57 -3.76
N TYR A 727 -26.32 -7.55 -2.96
CA TYR A 727 -26.28 -7.65 -1.50
C TYR A 727 -27.56 -7.17 -0.78
N GLN A 728 -28.52 -6.60 -1.50
CA GLN A 728 -29.85 -6.25 -0.93
C GLN A 728 -30.80 -7.45 -0.89
N ALA A 729 -30.46 -8.57 -1.51
CA ALA A 729 -31.22 -9.80 -1.43
C ALA A 729 -30.92 -10.54 -0.11
N GLU A 730 -31.95 -11.01 0.57
CA GLU A 730 -31.90 -11.66 1.88
C GLU A 730 -31.12 -13.00 1.93
N SER A 731 -30.65 -13.53 0.79
CA SER A 731 -29.78 -14.72 0.73
C SER A 731 -28.51 -14.46 -0.08
N VAL A 732 -27.37 -14.65 0.57
CA VAL A 732 -26.02 -14.38 0.02
C VAL A 732 -25.60 -15.40 -1.06
N GLU A 733 -26.35 -16.44 -1.31
CA GLU A 733 -25.94 -17.55 -2.20
C GLU A 733 -26.53 -17.45 -3.61
N GLU A 734 -27.76 -17.00 -3.78
CA GLU A 734 -28.43 -16.93 -5.06
C GLU A 734 -29.13 -15.58 -5.30
N VAL A 735 -29.11 -15.12 -6.53
CA VAL A 735 -29.61 -13.82 -6.97
C VAL A 735 -30.49 -13.96 -8.20
N ASP A 736 -31.57 -13.18 -8.29
CA ASP A 736 -32.39 -13.08 -9.49
C ASP A 736 -31.59 -12.37 -10.60
N LEU A 737 -31.14 -13.15 -11.56
CA LEU A 737 -30.38 -12.66 -12.69
C LEU A 737 -31.25 -11.76 -13.61
N GLY A 738 -32.51 -12.08 -13.78
CA GLY A 738 -33.45 -11.29 -14.61
C GLY A 738 -33.52 -9.85 -14.10
N GLN A 739 -33.82 -9.69 -12.83
CA GLN A 739 -33.89 -8.38 -12.17
C GLN A 739 -32.53 -7.64 -12.18
N THR A 740 -31.40 -8.38 -12.00
CA THR A 740 -30.08 -7.81 -12.04
C THR A 740 -29.72 -7.23 -13.40
N ILE A 741 -30.02 -7.99 -14.47
CA ILE A 741 -29.78 -7.54 -15.85
C ILE A 741 -30.76 -6.45 -16.25
N GLU A 742 -32.01 -6.45 -15.74
CA GLU A 742 -33.00 -5.39 -15.96
C GLU A 742 -32.45 -4.03 -15.44
N ASN A 743 -31.99 -4.00 -14.19
CA ASN A 743 -31.40 -2.80 -13.61
C ASN A 743 -30.19 -2.33 -14.40
N LEU A 744 -29.36 -3.28 -14.85
CA LEU A 744 -28.20 -2.99 -15.67
C LEU A 744 -28.55 -2.40 -17.03
N CYS A 745 -29.50 -2.99 -17.72
CA CYS A 745 -29.96 -2.52 -19.03
C CYS A 745 -30.62 -1.13 -18.94
N ALA A 746 -31.38 -0.85 -17.87
CA ALA A 746 -31.94 0.47 -17.62
C ALA A 746 -30.82 1.55 -17.47
N ASP A 747 -29.76 1.23 -16.78
CA ASP A 747 -28.60 2.12 -16.65
C ASP A 747 -27.85 2.34 -17.98
N LEU A 748 -27.68 1.26 -18.76
CA LEU A 748 -27.00 1.32 -20.07
C LEU A 748 -27.84 2.04 -21.13
N ALA A 749 -29.17 1.92 -21.05
CA ALA A 749 -30.10 2.68 -21.90
C ALA A 749 -29.96 4.20 -21.72
N GLY A 750 -29.59 4.65 -20.51
CA GLY A 750 -29.26 6.06 -20.24
C GLY A 750 -27.98 6.56 -20.94
N MET A 751 -27.13 5.65 -21.44
CA MET A 751 -25.91 5.94 -22.21
C MET A 751 -26.12 5.85 -23.74
N ALA A 752 -27.30 5.41 -24.19
CA ALA A 752 -27.62 5.28 -25.61
C ALA A 752 -27.72 6.66 -26.29
N GLY A 753 -27.17 6.76 -27.49
CA GLY A 753 -27.24 7.96 -28.31
C GLY A 753 -28.65 8.23 -28.86
N GLN A 754 -28.87 9.40 -29.48
CA GLN A 754 -30.14 9.70 -30.14
C GLN A 754 -30.44 8.63 -31.20
N GLY A 755 -31.62 7.97 -31.06
CA GLY A 755 -32.05 6.92 -31.97
C GLY A 755 -31.54 5.51 -31.65
N GLN A 756 -30.79 5.31 -30.54
CA GLN A 756 -30.43 3.98 -30.05
C GLN A 756 -31.36 3.54 -28.94
N ALA A 757 -31.73 2.25 -28.91
CA ALA A 757 -32.53 1.65 -27.87
C ALA A 757 -31.92 0.35 -27.34
N VAL A 758 -32.05 0.12 -26.04
CA VAL A 758 -31.72 -1.16 -25.39
C VAL A 758 -33.05 -1.79 -24.93
N GLU A 759 -33.38 -2.95 -25.43
CA GLU A 759 -34.57 -3.71 -25.08
C GLU A 759 -34.16 -4.96 -24.31
N LEU A 760 -34.87 -5.27 -23.23
CA LEU A 760 -34.62 -6.46 -22.43
C LEU A 760 -35.85 -7.38 -22.44
N GLU A 761 -35.60 -8.66 -22.63
CA GLU A 761 -36.51 -9.75 -22.38
C GLU A 761 -35.89 -10.71 -21.36
N ALA A 762 -36.33 -10.62 -20.11
CA ALA A 762 -35.75 -11.43 -19.02
C ALA A 762 -36.83 -12.35 -18.44
N GLU A 763 -36.49 -13.61 -18.24
CA GLU A 763 -37.30 -14.56 -17.51
C GLU A 763 -37.32 -14.20 -16.02
N PRO A 764 -38.48 -13.94 -15.41
CA PRO A 764 -38.57 -13.55 -14.01
C PRO A 764 -38.27 -14.73 -13.07
N GLY A 765 -37.59 -14.46 -11.94
CA GLY A 765 -37.32 -15.46 -10.92
C GLY A 765 -36.18 -16.43 -11.26
N LEU A 766 -35.33 -16.08 -12.20
CA LEU A 766 -34.15 -16.89 -12.58
C LEU A 766 -33.02 -16.75 -11.57
N MET A 767 -33.02 -17.60 -10.54
CA MET A 767 -32.06 -17.60 -9.47
C MET A 767 -30.72 -18.21 -9.90
N VAL A 768 -29.63 -17.52 -9.69
CA VAL A 768 -28.26 -18.01 -9.98
C VAL A 768 -27.29 -17.67 -8.86
N PRO A 769 -26.20 -18.45 -8.69
CA PRO A 769 -25.17 -18.14 -7.73
C PRO A 769 -24.58 -16.74 -7.95
N TYR A 770 -24.31 -16.03 -6.86
CA TYR A 770 -23.75 -14.67 -6.85
C TYR A 770 -22.59 -14.46 -7.85
N ARG A 771 -21.59 -15.35 -7.84
CA ARG A 771 -20.44 -15.26 -8.75
C ARG A 771 -20.84 -15.32 -10.23
N LYS A 772 -21.86 -16.09 -10.52
CA LYS A 772 -22.39 -16.24 -11.88
C LYS A 772 -23.15 -15.00 -12.32
N ALA A 773 -23.95 -14.43 -11.41
CA ALA A 773 -24.67 -13.17 -11.66
C ALA A 773 -23.70 -12.02 -11.95
N VAL A 774 -22.66 -11.86 -11.13
CA VAL A 774 -21.62 -10.83 -11.34
C VAL A 774 -20.94 -10.98 -12.69
N ALA A 775 -20.50 -12.19 -13.03
CA ALA A 775 -19.80 -12.45 -14.28
C ALA A 775 -20.71 -12.19 -15.49
N LEU A 776 -21.97 -12.67 -15.46
CA LEU A 776 -22.93 -12.45 -16.54
C LEU A 776 -23.30 -10.96 -16.67
N SER A 777 -23.40 -10.22 -15.56
CA SER A 777 -23.67 -8.78 -15.60
C SER A 777 -22.52 -8.00 -16.22
N LEU A 778 -21.27 -8.36 -15.91
CA LEU A 778 -20.09 -7.76 -16.53
C LEU A 778 -20.01 -8.08 -18.02
N ILE A 779 -20.32 -9.32 -18.41
CA ILE A 779 -20.39 -9.74 -19.81
C ILE A 779 -21.47 -8.92 -20.53
N ALA A 780 -22.68 -8.84 -19.96
CA ALA A 780 -23.76 -8.04 -20.52
C ALA A 780 -23.36 -6.57 -20.70
N THR A 781 -22.74 -5.97 -19.67
CA THR A 781 -22.24 -4.58 -19.74
C THR A 781 -21.31 -4.37 -20.92
N GLU A 782 -20.33 -5.24 -21.07
CA GLU A 782 -19.33 -5.11 -22.14
C GLU A 782 -19.97 -5.33 -23.53
N LEU A 783 -20.83 -6.33 -23.67
CA LEU A 783 -21.46 -6.62 -24.96
C LEU A 783 -22.44 -5.52 -25.39
N VAL A 784 -23.30 -5.04 -24.47
CA VAL A 784 -24.21 -3.93 -24.74
C VAL A 784 -23.44 -2.65 -25.05
N THR A 785 -22.42 -2.33 -24.27
CA THR A 785 -21.60 -1.14 -24.52
C THR A 785 -20.88 -1.21 -25.87
N ASN A 786 -20.40 -2.40 -26.25
CA ASN A 786 -19.80 -2.61 -27.58
C ASN A 786 -20.82 -2.45 -28.70
N ALA A 787 -22.01 -2.98 -28.54
CA ALA A 787 -23.11 -2.81 -29.52
C ALA A 787 -23.45 -1.33 -29.68
N LEU A 788 -23.70 -0.58 -28.61
CA LEU A 788 -23.98 0.85 -28.64
C LEU A 788 -22.88 1.68 -29.30
N LYS A 789 -21.60 1.29 -29.15
CA LYS A 789 -20.44 2.01 -29.71
C LYS A 789 -20.14 1.66 -31.15
N TYR A 790 -20.26 0.40 -31.51
CA TYR A 790 -19.68 -0.09 -32.77
C TYR A 790 -20.70 -0.58 -33.79
N ALA A 791 -21.93 -0.95 -33.37
CA ALA A 791 -22.88 -1.52 -34.25
C ALA A 791 -23.57 -0.48 -35.15
N PHE A 792 -23.85 0.72 -34.60
CA PHE A 792 -24.65 1.72 -35.27
C PHE A 792 -23.83 2.83 -35.90
N ALA A 793 -24.11 3.15 -37.15
CA ALA A 793 -23.70 4.41 -37.76
C ALA A 793 -24.68 5.52 -37.30
N GLU A 794 -24.65 6.70 -37.92
CA GLU A 794 -25.49 7.86 -37.56
C GLU A 794 -27.03 7.62 -37.57
N ALA A 795 -27.50 6.46 -37.96
CA ALA A 795 -28.92 6.18 -38.20
C ALA A 795 -29.70 5.62 -36.98
N GLY A 796 -29.05 5.40 -35.85
CA GLY A 796 -29.65 4.75 -34.69
C GLY A 796 -29.79 3.23 -34.87
N GLY A 797 -30.36 2.54 -33.86
CA GLY A 797 -30.53 1.09 -33.89
C GLY A 797 -30.97 0.50 -32.55
N ARG A 798 -31.14 -0.80 -32.49
CA ARG A 798 -31.63 -1.51 -31.32
C ARG A 798 -30.65 -2.59 -30.88
N VAL A 799 -30.46 -2.65 -29.56
CA VAL A 799 -29.77 -3.74 -28.88
C VAL A 799 -30.78 -4.54 -28.09
N ALA A 800 -31.00 -5.77 -28.48
CA ALA A 800 -31.89 -6.69 -27.76
C ALA A 800 -31.05 -7.56 -26.81
N VAL A 801 -31.39 -7.52 -25.55
CA VAL A 801 -30.79 -8.37 -24.50
C VAL A 801 -31.85 -9.39 -24.08
N SER A 802 -31.51 -10.67 -24.04
CA SER A 802 -32.41 -11.68 -23.51
C SER A 802 -31.73 -12.57 -22.48
N VAL A 803 -32.46 -12.91 -21.43
CA VAL A 803 -32.01 -13.77 -20.35
C VAL A 803 -33.07 -14.85 -20.09
N ALA A 804 -32.69 -16.10 -20.24
CA ALA A 804 -33.62 -17.23 -20.05
C ALA A 804 -32.89 -18.44 -19.44
N GLY A 805 -33.65 -19.22 -18.69
CA GLY A 805 -33.21 -20.53 -18.24
C GLY A 805 -33.21 -21.56 -19.41
N VAL A 806 -32.18 -22.40 -19.44
CA VAL A 806 -32.15 -23.53 -20.39
C VAL A 806 -31.99 -24.84 -19.62
N PRO A 807 -32.30 -25.98 -20.27
CA PRO A 807 -32.21 -27.30 -19.61
C PRO A 807 -30.87 -27.51 -18.89
N GLU A 808 -30.85 -28.33 -17.84
CA GLU A 808 -29.72 -28.65 -16.97
C GLU A 808 -29.33 -27.54 -15.99
N GLY A 809 -30.25 -26.60 -15.66
CA GLY A 809 -29.98 -25.51 -14.71
C GLY A 809 -28.98 -24.46 -15.24
N ARG A 810 -28.81 -24.42 -16.54
CA ARG A 810 -27.96 -23.40 -17.20
C ARG A 810 -28.77 -22.15 -17.54
N VAL A 811 -28.05 -21.09 -17.78
CA VAL A 811 -28.61 -19.79 -18.15
C VAL A 811 -28.07 -19.37 -19.50
N ARG A 812 -28.92 -18.80 -20.31
CA ARG A 812 -28.58 -18.19 -21.58
C ARG A 812 -28.79 -16.69 -21.50
N LEU A 813 -27.69 -15.96 -21.75
CA LEU A 813 -27.70 -14.52 -21.95
C LEU A 813 -27.39 -14.24 -23.43
N SER A 814 -28.30 -13.58 -24.16
CA SER A 814 -28.02 -13.15 -25.52
C SER A 814 -28.08 -11.63 -25.63
N VAL A 815 -27.11 -11.07 -26.34
CA VAL A 815 -27.04 -9.65 -26.68
C VAL A 815 -26.89 -9.53 -28.18
N CYS A 816 -27.94 -9.01 -28.83
CA CYS A 816 -28.03 -8.92 -30.28
C CYS A 816 -28.28 -7.48 -30.68
N ASP A 817 -27.54 -6.97 -31.66
CA ASP A 817 -27.81 -5.68 -32.30
C ASP A 817 -28.37 -5.85 -33.72
N ASP A 818 -29.04 -4.83 -34.19
CA ASP A 818 -29.53 -4.75 -35.58
C ASP A 818 -28.62 -3.83 -36.44
N GLY A 819 -27.38 -3.68 -36.01
CA GLY A 819 -26.40 -2.84 -36.68
C GLY A 819 -25.69 -3.50 -37.85
N ARG A 820 -24.47 -2.99 -38.12
CA ARG A 820 -23.65 -3.41 -39.27
C ARG A 820 -23.06 -4.82 -39.18
N GLY A 821 -23.25 -5.49 -38.05
CA GLY A 821 -22.62 -6.78 -37.76
C GLY A 821 -21.09 -6.74 -37.60
N LEU A 822 -20.52 -7.89 -37.42
CA LEU A 822 -19.07 -8.08 -37.25
C LEU A 822 -18.37 -8.27 -38.61
N PRO A 823 -17.11 -7.85 -38.76
CA PRO A 823 -16.32 -8.11 -39.97
C PRO A 823 -16.20 -9.61 -40.27
N GLU A 824 -16.12 -9.96 -41.56
CA GLU A 824 -15.85 -11.36 -41.97
C GLU A 824 -14.56 -11.88 -41.32
N GLY A 825 -14.59 -13.09 -40.76
CA GLY A 825 -13.45 -13.71 -40.08
C GLY A 825 -13.25 -13.27 -38.63
N TRP A 826 -14.17 -12.48 -38.05
CA TRP A 826 -14.00 -12.03 -36.66
C TRP A 826 -13.90 -13.18 -35.63
N ALA A 827 -14.54 -14.31 -35.88
CA ALA A 827 -14.44 -15.52 -35.01
C ALA A 827 -13.07 -16.21 -35.09
N GLU A 828 -12.28 -15.91 -36.15
CA GLU A 828 -10.94 -16.47 -36.37
C GLU A 828 -9.82 -15.51 -35.93
N LEU A 829 -10.15 -14.31 -35.45
CA LEU A 829 -9.14 -13.36 -35.01
C LEU A 829 -8.40 -13.89 -33.78
N PRO A 830 -7.04 -13.86 -33.77
CA PRO A 830 -6.25 -14.31 -32.65
C PRO A 830 -6.51 -13.46 -31.41
N ALA A 831 -6.31 -14.06 -30.23
CA ALA A 831 -6.55 -13.44 -28.93
C ALA A 831 -5.86 -12.08 -28.71
N GLU A 832 -4.84 -11.77 -29.46
CA GLU A 832 -4.06 -10.52 -29.39
C GLU A 832 -4.72 -9.33 -30.11
N GLY A 833 -5.69 -9.55 -30.97
CA GLY A 833 -6.38 -8.49 -31.75
C GLY A 833 -7.68 -7.97 -31.16
N THR A 834 -8.21 -8.58 -30.09
CA THR A 834 -9.47 -8.16 -29.48
C THR A 834 -9.25 -7.06 -28.44
N GLY A 835 -10.11 -6.02 -28.47
CA GLY A 835 -10.09 -4.92 -27.49
C GLY A 835 -10.25 -5.43 -26.04
N LEU A 836 -9.94 -4.55 -25.07
CA LEU A 836 -9.92 -4.90 -23.63
C LEU A 836 -11.25 -5.49 -23.16
N GLY A 837 -12.37 -4.98 -23.66
CA GLY A 837 -13.72 -5.47 -23.32
C GLY A 837 -13.90 -6.95 -23.62
N MET A 838 -13.46 -7.41 -24.80
CA MET A 838 -13.54 -8.83 -25.15
C MET A 838 -12.58 -9.71 -24.34
N LYS A 839 -11.45 -9.18 -23.89
CA LYS A 839 -10.57 -9.88 -22.95
C LYS A 839 -11.23 -10.07 -21.59
N LEU A 840 -11.94 -9.04 -21.11
CA LEU A 840 -12.75 -9.14 -19.89
C LEU A 840 -13.88 -10.16 -20.05
N VAL A 841 -14.61 -10.11 -21.16
CA VAL A 841 -15.67 -11.09 -21.48
C VAL A 841 -15.09 -12.51 -21.42
N ARG A 842 -13.97 -12.78 -22.06
CA ARG A 842 -13.30 -14.09 -22.01
C ARG A 842 -12.92 -14.51 -20.59
N ALA A 843 -12.30 -13.60 -19.83
CA ALA A 843 -11.93 -13.89 -18.44
C ALA A 843 -13.16 -14.22 -17.59
N MET A 844 -14.29 -13.54 -17.82
CA MET A 844 -15.53 -13.84 -17.09
C MET A 844 -16.15 -15.16 -17.54
N LEU A 845 -16.09 -15.47 -18.83
CA LEU A 845 -16.56 -16.77 -19.35
C LEU A 845 -15.77 -17.93 -18.74
N ASP A 846 -14.44 -17.80 -18.68
CA ASP A 846 -13.56 -18.79 -18.06
C ASP A 846 -13.87 -18.94 -16.57
N GLN A 847 -14.12 -17.83 -15.87
CA GLN A 847 -14.44 -17.82 -14.44
C GLN A 847 -15.70 -18.59 -14.09
N ILE A 848 -16.73 -18.57 -14.98
CA ILE A 848 -18.00 -19.24 -14.76
C ILE A 848 -18.16 -20.48 -15.64
N ASN A 849 -17.09 -20.87 -16.33
CA ASN A 849 -17.08 -22.02 -17.26
C ASN A 849 -18.19 -21.96 -18.32
N ALA A 850 -18.42 -20.77 -18.85
CA ALA A 850 -19.46 -20.51 -19.85
C ALA A 850 -18.92 -20.57 -21.28
N ARG A 851 -19.80 -20.79 -22.21
CA ARG A 851 -19.51 -20.75 -23.65
C ARG A 851 -20.18 -19.55 -24.28
N ILE A 852 -19.52 -18.94 -25.26
CA ILE A 852 -20.07 -17.88 -26.08
C ILE A 852 -20.15 -18.33 -27.53
N GLU A 853 -21.26 -18.09 -28.13
CA GLU A 853 -21.51 -18.30 -29.55
C GLU A 853 -21.76 -16.92 -30.18
N VAL A 854 -21.27 -16.73 -31.36
CA VAL A 854 -21.36 -15.46 -32.06
C VAL A 854 -21.96 -15.69 -33.44
N GLU A 855 -23.08 -15.01 -33.72
CA GLU A 855 -23.75 -15.08 -35.00
C GLU A 855 -23.83 -13.68 -35.64
N ASN A 856 -23.70 -13.61 -36.95
CA ASN A 856 -23.80 -12.38 -37.71
C ASN A 856 -25.10 -12.44 -38.56
N ARG A 857 -26.23 -12.07 -37.94
CA ARG A 857 -27.56 -11.96 -38.59
C ARG A 857 -28.01 -10.51 -38.45
N PRO A 858 -28.72 -9.88 -39.37
CA PRO A 858 -28.58 -8.46 -39.69
C PRO A 858 -28.02 -7.52 -38.61
N GLY A 859 -26.97 -7.86 -37.95
CA GLY A 859 -26.26 -7.30 -36.77
C GLY A 859 -25.45 -8.37 -36.08
N ALA A 860 -24.72 -8.08 -35.03
CA ALA A 860 -23.97 -9.05 -34.23
C ALA A 860 -24.82 -9.59 -33.09
N CYS A 861 -24.83 -10.89 -32.92
CA CYS A 861 -25.53 -11.55 -31.82
C CYS A 861 -24.55 -12.44 -31.05
N PHE A 862 -24.41 -12.14 -29.79
CA PHE A 862 -23.59 -12.87 -28.85
C PHE A 862 -24.45 -13.65 -27.90
N THR A 863 -24.31 -14.95 -27.86
CA THR A 863 -25.10 -15.84 -26.98
C THR A 863 -24.13 -16.53 -26.01
N VAL A 864 -24.32 -16.25 -24.75
CA VAL A 864 -23.53 -16.85 -23.63
C VAL A 864 -24.41 -17.89 -22.96
N THR A 865 -23.87 -19.10 -22.83
CA THR A 865 -24.53 -20.20 -22.09
C THR A 865 -23.63 -20.57 -20.92
N ALA A 866 -24.13 -20.31 -19.70
CA ALA A 866 -23.41 -20.48 -18.46
C ALA A 866 -24.04 -21.52 -17.54
#